data_7003c34420ef667fcedf5139067cd85c
#
_entry.id   7003c34420ef667fcedf5139067cd85c
#
_cell.length_a   1.000
_cell.length_b   1.000
_cell.length_c   1.000
_cell.angle_alpha   90.00
_cell.angle_beta   90.00
_cell.angle_gamma   90.00
#
_symmetry.space_group_name_H-M   'P 1'
#
loop_
_entity.id
_entity.type
_entity.pdbx_description
1 polymer ?
#
loop_
_entity_poly.entity_id
_entity_poly.type
_entity_poly.pdbx_seq_one_letter_code
_entity_poly.pdbx_strand_id
1 'polypeptide(L)'
;MKKLVALSLALMMVLLCLPALADEAPTVIRFGTHWVNELDPHMIDETTGSFTIGDEEDRLIRLAAEEAVKEKYNVEIQYVQYAQDTRSELVLSVLAGNPVCDLALMWNGSENTVLAQNILQPLDDYASLYEGAAWMLPDKVYGHNYFLNANQSFNQYFSLLVNLTMLEKVDALKDADGNTVYPTDLLERDEWTWSTFKDYLTKIQAYYANTPAPEGAKVSTVQAYETDHRYATLSAMYSNGGAIYGPAGLQVNSKESIEAVQYIQSLRDAGVMVDCGVYDDGYTPQWCESGYDFGRGSTVFAECPIWHIKGQVDACTARGESVALMPWPRPDRLTKDSEEYRQVISVGDIWGVLKGIDAEKTELALKVFRTYWETYYEQKAGITDMSQYKEAMAETEAMKYGLDIFDEKLGDGILNAFIFNSEKCVPNDFANLLGMRDPWDRIVGKGFYGVDGMPSYEVAIEANMNQFTDTMAQMEAILGSNEINDNQAPSVKAEGFVALAVGSDLAEIDWTEFFSAEDGFDGVLDPASGNFDVSGVDLNTVGAYKVKGFYSDKAGNEGSASLPVYIYNAENTTPPTLTVKEELPAVAMDTDASSIDWAGQYVEAAADANGLDLKSRVTADLTQLDTTTPDSYPVTLTVQDYAGNTTSVDITVEVTAE
;
A
#
# COMPACT_ATOMS: atom_id res chain seq x y z
N MET A 1 -9.63 2.31 -83.45
CA MET A 1 -10.81 2.26 -82.60
C MET A 1 -11.18 0.88 -82.04
N LYS A 2 -11.27 -0.19 -82.92
CA LYS A 2 -11.66 -1.54 -82.45
C LYS A 2 -10.65 -2.19 -81.45
N LYS A 3 -9.36 -1.90 -81.48
CA LYS A 3 -8.35 -2.43 -80.58
C LYS A 3 -8.33 -1.67 -79.21
N LEU A 4 -8.68 -0.41 -79.22
CA LEU A 4 -8.80 0.36 -77.95
C LEU A 4 -10.05 -0.03 -77.14
N VAL A 5 -11.18 -0.31 -77.81
CA VAL A 5 -12.42 -0.77 -77.18
C VAL A 5 -12.25 -2.19 -76.63
N ALA A 6 -11.51 -3.07 -77.27
CA ALA A 6 -11.22 -4.39 -76.74
C ALA A 6 -10.29 -4.37 -75.56
N LEU A 7 -9.33 -3.43 -75.47
CA LEU A 7 -8.42 -3.28 -74.34
C LEU A 7 -9.17 -2.68 -73.14
N SER A 8 -10.10 -1.72 -73.35
CA SER A 8 -10.94 -1.15 -72.30
C SER A 8 -11.93 -2.17 -71.71
N LEU A 9 -12.48 -3.07 -72.60
CA LEU A 9 -13.36 -4.13 -72.12
C LEU A 9 -12.60 -5.23 -71.36
N ALA A 10 -11.36 -5.56 -71.81
CA ALA A 10 -10.51 -6.51 -71.08
C ALA A 10 -10.05 -5.93 -69.69
N LEU A 11 -9.73 -4.65 -69.64
CA LEU A 11 -9.38 -3.99 -68.38
C LEU A 11 -10.60 -3.88 -67.41
N MET A 12 -11.81 -3.64 -67.96
CA MET A 12 -13.05 -3.66 -67.17
C MET A 12 -13.42 -5.07 -66.68
N MET A 13 -13.15 -6.12 -67.46
CA MET A 13 -13.36 -7.49 -67.01
C MET A 13 -12.33 -7.96 -65.98
N VAL A 14 -11.09 -7.46 -66.00
CA VAL A 14 -10.09 -7.73 -64.98
C VAL A 14 -10.43 -7.01 -63.68
N LEU A 15 -11.01 -5.81 -63.76
CA LEU A 15 -11.50 -5.08 -62.59
C LEU A 15 -12.80 -5.68 -61.99
N LEU A 16 -13.58 -6.42 -62.78
CA LEU A 16 -14.77 -7.15 -62.33
C LEU A 16 -14.47 -8.57 -61.83
N CYS A 17 -13.23 -9.06 -61.99
CA CYS A 17 -12.77 -10.36 -61.49
C CYS A 17 -11.81 -10.26 -60.30
N LEU A 18 -11.57 -9.07 -59.76
CA LEU A 18 -11.08 -9.00 -58.39
C LEU A 18 -12.25 -9.49 -57.49
N PRO A 19 -12.10 -10.57 -56.73
CA PRO A 19 -13.06 -10.83 -55.67
C PRO A 19 -13.13 -9.51 -54.90
N ALA A 20 -14.31 -8.92 -54.82
CA ALA A 20 -14.58 -7.99 -53.76
C ALA A 20 -14.19 -8.80 -52.53
N LEU A 21 -13.07 -8.45 -51.88
CA LEU A 21 -12.86 -8.80 -50.51
C LEU A 21 -14.13 -8.22 -49.84
N ALA A 22 -15.10 -9.09 -49.62
CA ALA A 22 -16.19 -8.74 -48.71
C ALA A 22 -15.44 -8.38 -47.45
N ASP A 23 -15.49 -7.13 -47.05
CA ASP A 23 -15.05 -6.74 -45.72
C ASP A 23 -15.80 -7.69 -44.80
N GLU A 24 -15.08 -8.66 -44.22
CA GLU A 24 -15.66 -9.52 -43.20
C GLU A 24 -16.16 -8.61 -42.13
N ALA A 25 -17.40 -8.81 -41.70
CA ALA A 25 -17.97 -8.03 -40.63
C ALA A 25 -17.03 -8.13 -39.41
N PRO A 26 -16.76 -7.02 -38.70
CA PRO A 26 -15.83 -7.03 -37.59
C PRO A 26 -16.29 -8.05 -36.52
N THR A 27 -15.33 -8.74 -35.95
CA THR A 27 -15.58 -9.59 -34.78
C THR A 27 -15.93 -8.68 -33.59
N VAL A 28 -16.97 -9.03 -32.84
CA VAL A 28 -17.35 -8.26 -31.66
C VAL A 28 -16.69 -8.85 -30.43
N ILE A 29 -15.93 -8.01 -29.70
CA ILE A 29 -15.41 -8.30 -28.37
C ILE A 29 -16.17 -7.44 -27.36
N ARG A 30 -16.73 -8.11 -26.33
CA ARG A 30 -17.61 -7.48 -25.35
C ARG A 30 -16.85 -7.16 -24.07
N PHE A 31 -16.75 -5.86 -23.76
CA PHE A 31 -16.19 -5.35 -22.51
C PHE A 31 -17.36 -5.10 -21.53
N GLY A 32 -17.43 -5.91 -20.48
CA GLY A 32 -18.46 -5.81 -19.45
C GLY A 32 -17.98 -5.01 -18.23
N THR A 33 -18.86 -4.16 -17.72
CA THR A 33 -18.63 -3.38 -16.50
C THR A 33 -19.94 -2.94 -15.88
N HIS A 34 -19.97 -2.67 -14.57
CA HIS A 34 -21.08 -1.99 -13.94
C HIS A 34 -20.96 -0.44 -14.00
N TRP A 35 -19.79 0.08 -14.42
CA TRP A 35 -19.55 1.51 -14.68
C TRP A 35 -19.43 1.80 -16.18
N VAL A 36 -20.38 1.32 -16.97
CA VAL A 36 -20.34 1.54 -18.42
C VAL A 36 -20.32 3.02 -18.80
N ASN A 37 -20.93 3.86 -17.99
CA ASN A 37 -20.93 5.32 -18.11
C ASN A 37 -19.55 5.97 -17.97
N GLU A 38 -18.58 5.27 -17.40
CA GLU A 38 -17.19 5.73 -17.24
C GLU A 38 -16.24 5.09 -18.26
N LEU A 39 -16.69 4.04 -18.94
CA LEU A 39 -15.87 3.27 -19.87
C LEU A 39 -16.23 3.51 -21.33
N ASP A 40 -17.53 3.57 -21.65
CA ASP A 40 -18.04 3.68 -23.03
C ASP A 40 -17.95 5.14 -23.54
N PRO A 41 -17.08 5.43 -24.52
CA PRO A 41 -16.92 6.77 -25.08
C PRO A 41 -18.10 7.24 -25.96
N HIS A 42 -19.04 6.34 -26.28
CA HIS A 42 -20.22 6.63 -27.11
C HIS A 42 -21.47 6.91 -26.28
N MET A 43 -21.44 6.60 -24.98
CA MET A 43 -22.62 6.71 -24.12
C MET A 43 -23.01 8.17 -23.85
N ILE A 44 -24.29 8.44 -24.00
CA ILE A 44 -24.88 9.75 -23.77
C ILE A 44 -25.86 9.67 -22.60
N ASP A 45 -25.75 10.60 -21.67
CA ASP A 45 -26.73 10.82 -20.61
C ASP A 45 -28.03 11.36 -21.23
N GLU A 46 -29.08 10.59 -21.17
CA GLU A 46 -30.40 10.93 -21.75
C GLU A 46 -31.01 12.18 -21.10
N THR A 47 -30.61 12.52 -19.88
CA THR A 47 -31.16 13.68 -19.15
C THR A 47 -30.48 14.97 -19.58
N THR A 48 -29.19 14.96 -19.80
CA THR A 48 -28.38 16.14 -20.14
C THR A 48 -28.11 16.27 -21.62
N GLY A 49 -28.16 15.16 -22.37
CA GLY A 49 -27.77 15.07 -23.77
C GLY A 49 -26.24 15.17 -24.00
N SER A 50 -25.45 15.09 -22.94
CA SER A 50 -24.00 15.13 -22.98
C SER A 50 -23.42 13.73 -22.90
N PHE A 51 -22.17 13.54 -23.36
CA PHE A 51 -21.48 12.28 -23.13
C PHE A 51 -21.29 12.04 -21.63
N THR A 52 -21.42 10.77 -21.21
CA THR A 52 -21.26 10.37 -19.79
C THR A 52 -19.82 10.53 -19.32
N ILE A 53 -18.84 10.27 -20.20
CA ILE A 53 -17.45 10.63 -19.95
C ILE A 53 -17.32 12.14 -20.11
N GLY A 54 -17.27 12.85 -18.96
CA GLY A 54 -17.27 14.31 -18.93
C GLY A 54 -15.96 14.96 -19.40
N ASP A 55 -14.86 14.22 -19.40
CA ASP A 55 -13.57 14.63 -19.93
C ASP A 55 -13.51 14.32 -21.43
N GLU A 56 -13.61 15.33 -22.26
CA GLU A 56 -13.58 15.18 -23.72
C GLU A 56 -12.23 14.66 -24.24
N GLU A 57 -11.12 14.98 -23.56
CA GLU A 57 -9.81 14.47 -23.94
C GLU A 57 -9.74 12.96 -23.69
N ASP A 58 -10.16 12.51 -22.52
CA ASP A 58 -10.21 11.07 -22.16
C ASP A 58 -11.11 10.31 -23.14
N ARG A 59 -12.27 10.87 -23.46
CA ARG A 59 -13.21 10.28 -24.43
C ARG A 59 -12.58 10.10 -25.82
N LEU A 60 -11.87 11.11 -26.32
CA LEU A 60 -11.21 11.06 -27.62
C LEU A 60 -10.06 10.04 -27.66
N ILE A 61 -9.33 9.90 -26.57
CA ILE A 61 -8.25 8.90 -26.43
C ILE A 61 -8.84 7.48 -26.48
N ARG A 62 -9.98 7.25 -25.82
CA ARG A 62 -10.69 5.95 -25.87
C ARG A 62 -11.17 5.60 -27.28
N LEU A 63 -11.72 6.56 -28.01
CA LEU A 63 -12.12 6.40 -29.41
C LEU A 63 -10.92 6.05 -30.32
N ALA A 64 -9.76 6.67 -30.06
CA ALA A 64 -8.54 6.33 -30.80
C ALA A 64 -8.03 4.93 -30.47
N ALA A 65 -8.18 4.47 -29.21
CA ALA A 65 -7.87 3.11 -28.83
C ALA A 65 -8.78 2.07 -29.52
N GLU A 66 -10.08 2.36 -29.67
CA GLU A 66 -11.01 1.52 -30.44
C GLU A 66 -10.62 1.44 -31.92
N GLU A 67 -10.28 2.59 -32.53
CA GLU A 67 -9.87 2.61 -33.93
C GLU A 67 -8.58 1.80 -34.16
N ALA A 68 -7.60 1.91 -33.24
CA ALA A 68 -6.37 1.10 -33.31
C ALA A 68 -6.65 -0.41 -33.24
N VAL A 69 -7.59 -0.83 -32.39
CA VAL A 69 -8.05 -2.22 -32.28
C VAL A 69 -8.73 -2.66 -33.58
N LYS A 70 -9.62 -1.83 -34.11
CA LYS A 70 -10.35 -2.09 -35.34
C LYS A 70 -9.41 -2.22 -36.54
N GLU A 71 -8.47 -1.30 -36.71
CA GLU A 71 -7.48 -1.35 -37.80
C GLU A 71 -6.60 -2.60 -37.70
N LYS A 72 -6.19 -2.99 -36.50
CA LYS A 72 -5.24 -4.08 -36.31
C LYS A 72 -5.85 -5.48 -36.39
N TYR A 73 -7.09 -5.64 -35.89
CA TYR A 73 -7.70 -6.97 -35.73
C TYR A 73 -9.06 -7.12 -36.42
N ASN A 74 -9.59 -6.08 -37.08
CA ASN A 74 -10.95 -6.04 -37.60
C ASN A 74 -11.98 -6.39 -36.49
N VAL A 75 -11.85 -5.74 -35.34
CA VAL A 75 -12.69 -5.95 -34.14
C VAL A 75 -13.44 -4.68 -33.80
N GLU A 76 -14.69 -4.84 -33.39
CA GLU A 76 -15.52 -3.80 -32.79
C GLU A 76 -15.68 -4.11 -31.29
N ILE A 77 -15.43 -3.11 -30.41
CA ILE A 77 -15.68 -3.24 -28.97
C ILE A 77 -17.13 -2.92 -28.70
N GLN A 78 -17.81 -3.80 -27.99
CA GLN A 78 -19.15 -3.57 -27.46
C GLN A 78 -19.07 -3.49 -25.94
N TYR A 79 -19.51 -2.36 -25.40
CA TYR A 79 -19.61 -2.19 -23.95
C TYR A 79 -20.93 -2.76 -23.44
N VAL A 80 -20.85 -3.55 -22.37
CA VAL A 80 -21.98 -4.25 -21.78
C VAL A 80 -22.09 -3.90 -20.31
N GLN A 81 -23.20 -3.29 -19.93
CA GLN A 81 -23.49 -3.05 -18.52
C GLN A 81 -24.04 -4.30 -17.87
N TYR A 82 -23.52 -4.62 -16.68
CA TYR A 82 -24.12 -5.60 -15.78
C TYR A 82 -24.31 -5.00 -14.39
N ALA A 83 -25.16 -5.60 -13.57
CA ALA A 83 -25.42 -5.10 -12.23
C ALA A 83 -24.17 -5.21 -11.33
N GLN A 84 -24.01 -4.26 -10.40
CA GLN A 84 -22.92 -4.26 -9.42
C GLN A 84 -22.90 -5.55 -8.59
N ASP A 85 -24.04 -6.20 -8.39
CA ASP A 85 -24.10 -7.59 -7.94
C ASP A 85 -23.68 -8.53 -9.07
N THR A 86 -22.38 -8.80 -9.15
CA THR A 86 -21.77 -9.68 -10.17
C THR A 86 -22.32 -11.11 -10.16
N ARG A 87 -22.97 -11.52 -9.08
CA ARG A 87 -23.50 -12.90 -8.93
C ARG A 87 -24.67 -13.18 -9.85
N SER A 88 -25.55 -12.20 -10.01
CA SER A 88 -26.81 -12.42 -10.74
C SER A 88 -26.64 -12.51 -12.25
N GLU A 89 -25.76 -11.72 -12.83
CA GLU A 89 -25.60 -11.66 -14.30
C GLU A 89 -24.35 -12.38 -14.80
N LEU A 90 -23.17 -12.08 -14.27
CA LEU A 90 -21.94 -12.76 -14.72
C LEU A 90 -22.01 -14.25 -14.48
N VAL A 91 -22.30 -14.67 -13.23
CA VAL A 91 -22.36 -16.08 -12.86
C VAL A 91 -23.44 -16.81 -13.64
N LEU A 92 -24.65 -16.29 -13.66
CA LEU A 92 -25.77 -16.96 -14.34
C LEU A 92 -25.57 -17.06 -15.85
N SER A 93 -24.97 -16.05 -16.50
CA SER A 93 -24.71 -16.08 -17.93
C SER A 93 -23.68 -17.16 -18.32
N VAL A 94 -22.65 -17.35 -17.53
CA VAL A 94 -21.66 -18.43 -17.73
C VAL A 94 -22.28 -19.80 -17.49
N LEU A 95 -23.05 -19.96 -16.41
CA LEU A 95 -23.75 -21.22 -16.10
C LEU A 95 -24.76 -21.59 -17.19
N ALA A 96 -25.38 -20.59 -17.82
CA ALA A 96 -26.29 -20.80 -18.95
C ALA A 96 -25.56 -21.11 -20.28
N GLY A 97 -24.23 -21.09 -20.30
CA GLY A 97 -23.42 -21.30 -21.49
C GLY A 97 -23.44 -20.14 -22.49
N ASN A 98 -23.86 -18.96 -22.06
CA ASN A 98 -23.93 -17.77 -22.90
C ASN A 98 -23.43 -16.56 -22.08
N PRO A 99 -22.11 -16.41 -21.87
CA PRO A 99 -21.54 -15.33 -21.08
C PRO A 99 -21.96 -13.97 -21.62
N VAL A 100 -22.36 -13.06 -20.72
CA VAL A 100 -22.88 -11.74 -21.04
C VAL A 100 -21.83 -10.84 -21.69
N CYS A 101 -20.56 -11.01 -21.34
CA CYS A 101 -19.42 -10.33 -21.95
C CYS A 101 -18.26 -11.31 -22.13
N ASP A 102 -17.19 -10.88 -22.77
CA ASP A 102 -15.98 -11.67 -22.99
C ASP A 102 -14.92 -11.34 -21.94
N LEU A 103 -14.77 -10.06 -21.64
CA LEU A 103 -13.94 -9.51 -20.56
C LEU A 103 -14.85 -8.77 -19.58
N ALA A 104 -14.71 -9.04 -18.29
CA ALA A 104 -15.49 -8.39 -17.23
C ALA A 104 -14.57 -7.57 -16.34
N LEU A 105 -14.86 -6.26 -16.19
CA LEU A 105 -14.24 -5.40 -15.19
C LEU A 105 -14.96 -5.58 -13.86
N MET A 106 -14.26 -6.11 -12.88
CA MET A 106 -14.79 -6.36 -11.53
C MET A 106 -14.25 -5.31 -10.57
N TRP A 107 -15.12 -4.81 -9.72
CA TRP A 107 -14.70 -3.90 -8.66
C TRP A 107 -13.98 -4.67 -7.53
N ASN A 108 -13.04 -3.98 -6.90
CA ASN A 108 -12.27 -4.54 -5.79
C ASN A 108 -13.19 -4.97 -4.64
N GLY A 109 -13.28 -6.27 -4.42
CA GLY A 109 -14.15 -6.92 -3.42
C GLY A 109 -15.19 -7.86 -4.02
N SER A 110 -15.37 -7.90 -5.36
CA SER A 110 -16.25 -8.88 -6.03
C SER A 110 -15.50 -10.07 -6.63
N GLU A 111 -14.19 -9.99 -6.75
CA GLU A 111 -13.32 -10.96 -7.42
C GLU A 111 -13.39 -12.34 -6.78
N ASN A 112 -13.37 -12.39 -5.45
CA ASN A 112 -13.47 -13.62 -4.69
C ASN A 112 -14.78 -14.35 -4.95
N THR A 113 -15.87 -13.60 -5.14
CA THR A 113 -17.18 -14.16 -5.48
C THR A 113 -17.16 -14.85 -6.84
N VAL A 114 -16.54 -14.19 -7.82
CA VAL A 114 -16.43 -14.68 -9.19
C VAL A 114 -15.49 -15.90 -9.25
N LEU A 115 -14.38 -15.85 -8.53
CA LEU A 115 -13.46 -16.99 -8.37
C LEU A 115 -14.14 -18.17 -7.68
N ALA A 116 -14.86 -17.92 -6.60
CA ALA A 116 -15.58 -18.95 -5.84
C ALA A 116 -16.66 -19.67 -6.66
N GLN A 117 -17.14 -19.06 -7.73
CA GLN A 117 -18.04 -19.70 -8.69
C GLN A 117 -17.30 -20.34 -9.88
N ASN A 118 -15.98 -20.22 -9.93
CA ASN A 118 -15.13 -20.79 -10.98
C ASN A 118 -15.57 -20.41 -12.40
N ILE A 119 -16.00 -19.18 -12.60
CA ILE A 119 -16.51 -18.68 -13.89
C ILE A 119 -15.46 -17.94 -14.74
N LEU A 120 -14.25 -17.75 -14.21
CA LEU A 120 -13.14 -17.14 -14.92
C LEU A 120 -12.25 -18.19 -15.57
N GLN A 121 -11.69 -17.85 -16.73
CA GLN A 121 -10.66 -18.66 -17.38
C GLN A 121 -9.30 -18.39 -16.74
N PRO A 122 -8.48 -19.43 -16.47
CA PRO A 122 -7.07 -19.26 -16.20
C PRO A 122 -6.37 -18.65 -17.43
N LEU A 123 -5.46 -17.73 -17.22
CA LEU A 123 -4.77 -16.99 -18.28
C LEU A 123 -3.33 -17.48 -18.51
N ASP A 124 -2.88 -18.53 -17.81
CA ASP A 124 -1.51 -19.04 -17.86
C ASP A 124 -1.06 -19.42 -19.27
N ASP A 125 -1.92 -20.06 -20.05
CA ASP A 125 -1.62 -20.46 -21.43
C ASP A 125 -1.42 -19.26 -22.39
N TYR A 126 -1.86 -18.08 -21.96
CA TYR A 126 -1.76 -16.82 -22.71
C TYR A 126 -0.67 -15.88 -22.18
N ALA A 127 0.13 -16.31 -21.22
CA ALA A 127 1.13 -15.47 -20.54
C ALA A 127 2.09 -14.76 -21.52
N SER A 128 2.44 -15.42 -22.64
CA SER A 128 3.29 -14.82 -23.67
C SER A 128 2.70 -13.57 -24.33
N LEU A 129 1.40 -13.37 -24.30
CA LEU A 129 0.74 -12.16 -24.81
C LEU A 129 0.99 -10.95 -23.91
N TYR A 130 1.41 -11.16 -22.67
CA TYR A 130 1.62 -10.14 -21.65
C TYR A 130 3.06 -10.07 -21.17
N GLU A 131 3.95 -10.87 -21.76
CA GLU A 131 5.38 -10.81 -21.43
C GLU A 131 5.90 -9.38 -21.63
N GLY A 132 6.52 -8.82 -20.56
CA GLY A 132 6.99 -7.44 -20.53
C GLY A 132 5.89 -6.38 -20.37
N ALA A 133 4.62 -6.77 -20.23
CA ALA A 133 3.52 -5.86 -19.93
C ALA A 133 3.16 -5.92 -18.43
N ALA A 134 2.96 -4.76 -17.84
CA ALA A 134 2.61 -4.64 -16.41
C ALA A 134 1.12 -4.94 -16.09
N TRP A 135 0.38 -5.45 -17.05
CA TRP A 135 -1.08 -5.65 -17.01
C TRP A 135 -1.55 -6.89 -16.26
N MET A 136 -0.69 -7.87 -16.09
CA MET A 136 -1.05 -9.08 -15.36
C MET A 136 -0.73 -8.87 -13.91
N LEU A 137 -1.66 -9.21 -13.03
CA LEU A 137 -1.37 -9.25 -11.60
C LEU A 137 -0.23 -10.24 -11.36
N PRO A 138 0.80 -9.87 -10.60
CA PRO A 138 1.92 -10.75 -10.31
C PRO A 138 1.48 -11.98 -9.51
N ASP A 139 0.43 -11.84 -8.70
CA ASP A 139 -0.01 -12.87 -7.77
C ASP A 139 -0.90 -13.90 -8.46
N LYS A 140 -0.56 -15.16 -8.27
CA LYS A 140 -1.36 -16.28 -8.72
C LYS A 140 -2.32 -16.71 -7.62
N VAL A 141 -3.54 -17.06 -8.01
CA VAL A 141 -4.52 -17.65 -7.11
C VAL A 141 -4.53 -19.16 -7.33
N TYR A 142 -4.09 -19.92 -6.35
CA TYR A 142 -3.92 -21.38 -6.45
C TYR A 142 -3.20 -21.82 -7.72
N GLY A 143 -2.10 -21.13 -8.03
CA GLY A 143 -1.23 -21.47 -9.15
C GLY A 143 -1.62 -20.92 -10.51
N HIS A 144 -2.70 -20.17 -10.60
CA HIS A 144 -3.22 -19.67 -11.87
C HIS A 144 -3.41 -18.16 -11.88
N ASN A 145 -3.07 -17.52 -12.98
CA ASN A 145 -3.45 -16.15 -13.27
C ASN A 145 -4.87 -16.10 -13.81
N TYR A 146 -5.73 -15.27 -13.23
CA TYR A 146 -7.10 -15.05 -13.67
C TYR A 146 -7.37 -13.62 -14.10
N PHE A 147 -6.50 -12.69 -13.71
CA PHE A 147 -6.79 -11.27 -13.77
C PHE A 147 -5.81 -10.48 -14.60
N LEU A 148 -6.32 -9.38 -15.15
CA LEU A 148 -5.59 -8.34 -15.84
C LEU A 148 -5.89 -7.01 -15.16
N ASN A 149 -4.89 -6.20 -14.94
CA ASN A 149 -5.06 -4.89 -14.35
C ASN A 149 -4.66 -3.80 -15.35
N ALA A 150 -5.62 -3.08 -15.88
CA ALA A 150 -5.39 -1.97 -16.79
C ALA A 150 -5.11 -0.65 -16.04
N ASN A 151 -5.54 -0.57 -14.78
CA ASN A 151 -5.37 0.59 -13.93
C ASN A 151 -4.49 0.18 -12.75
N GLN A 152 -3.19 0.02 -12.97
CA GLN A 152 -2.28 -0.21 -11.85
C GLN A 152 -2.17 1.04 -10.99
N SER A 153 -3.22 1.36 -10.25
CA SER A 153 -3.12 2.40 -9.26
C SER A 153 -2.26 1.90 -8.10
N PHE A 154 -1.13 2.55 -7.90
CA PHE A 154 -0.21 2.30 -6.79
C PHE A 154 -0.58 3.16 -5.58
N ASN A 155 -1.82 3.54 -5.48
CA ASN A 155 -2.29 4.49 -4.49
C ASN A 155 -2.57 3.81 -3.17
N GLN A 156 -2.27 4.48 -2.09
CA GLN A 156 -2.82 4.09 -0.80
C GLN A 156 -4.34 3.93 -0.96
N TYR A 157 -4.86 2.81 -0.51
CA TYR A 157 -6.29 2.51 -0.61
C TYR A 157 -7.13 3.60 0.07
N PHE A 158 -6.65 4.06 1.25
CA PHE A 158 -7.18 5.21 1.97
C PHE A 158 -6.04 6.12 2.38
N SER A 159 -5.92 7.25 1.70
CA SER A 159 -4.85 8.21 1.94
C SER A 159 -5.18 9.10 3.15
N LEU A 160 -4.16 9.42 3.94
CA LEU A 160 -4.30 10.33 5.07
C LEU A 160 -4.16 11.78 4.60
N LEU A 161 -5.28 12.50 4.54
CA LEU A 161 -5.31 13.92 4.24
C LEU A 161 -5.11 14.75 5.51
N VAL A 162 -4.44 15.88 5.40
CA VAL A 162 -4.29 16.87 6.46
C VAL A 162 -4.57 18.28 5.96
N ASN A 163 -5.40 19.03 6.68
CA ASN A 163 -5.65 20.43 6.41
C ASN A 163 -4.60 21.30 7.13
N LEU A 164 -3.59 21.73 6.37
CA LEU A 164 -2.47 22.51 6.90
C LEU A 164 -2.90 23.86 7.46
N THR A 165 -3.86 24.53 6.81
CA THR A 165 -4.39 25.81 7.28
C THR A 165 -5.13 25.70 8.62
N MET A 166 -5.79 24.57 8.88
CA MET A 166 -6.39 24.32 10.18
C MET A 166 -5.32 23.99 11.23
N LEU A 167 -4.26 23.26 10.87
CA LEU A 167 -3.11 22.95 11.73
C LEU A 167 -2.39 24.22 12.21
N GLU A 168 -2.15 25.19 11.34
CA GLU A 168 -1.47 26.45 11.63
C GLU A 168 -2.14 27.29 12.75
N LYS A 169 -3.42 27.03 13.02
CA LYS A 169 -4.17 27.70 14.07
C LYS A 169 -3.92 27.11 15.47
N VAL A 170 -3.31 25.92 15.55
CA VAL A 170 -3.10 25.19 16.80
C VAL A 170 -1.74 25.60 17.39
N ASP A 171 -1.75 26.52 18.37
CA ASP A 171 -0.51 27.03 18.97
C ASP A 171 0.36 25.95 19.62
N ALA A 172 -0.26 24.88 20.13
CA ALA A 172 0.44 23.76 20.74
C ALA A 172 1.25 22.90 19.74
N LEU A 173 1.12 23.15 18.43
CA LEU A 173 1.90 22.51 17.38
C LEU A 173 3.01 23.42 16.82
N LYS A 174 3.33 24.51 17.51
CA LYS A 174 4.39 25.44 17.11
C LYS A 174 5.68 25.15 17.87
N ASP A 175 6.80 25.28 17.16
CA ASP A 175 8.14 25.22 17.72
C ASP A 175 8.46 26.45 18.61
N ALA A 176 9.65 26.48 19.19
CA ALA A 176 10.12 27.58 20.03
C ALA A 176 10.22 28.94 19.28
N ASP A 177 10.34 28.91 17.97
CA ASP A 177 10.42 30.09 17.09
C ASP A 177 9.03 30.55 16.64
N GLY A 178 7.97 29.82 16.99
CA GLY A 178 6.58 30.11 16.66
C GLY A 178 6.14 29.57 15.28
N ASN A 179 6.95 28.74 14.63
CA ASN A 179 6.61 28.11 13.36
C ASN A 179 5.78 26.85 13.60
N THR A 180 4.78 26.62 12.78
CA THR A 180 4.02 25.35 12.83
C THR A 180 4.93 24.21 12.39
N VAL A 181 5.03 23.19 13.23
CA VAL A 181 5.67 21.93 12.86
C VAL A 181 4.66 21.09 12.10
N TYR A 182 4.93 20.79 10.84
CA TYR A 182 4.03 20.02 9.99
C TYR A 182 4.33 18.52 10.09
N PRO A 183 3.36 17.64 9.79
CA PRO A 183 3.60 16.20 9.69
C PRO A 183 4.71 15.83 8.71
N THR A 184 4.90 16.63 7.66
CA THR A 184 5.98 16.49 6.67
C THR A 184 7.36 16.71 7.28
N ASP A 185 7.50 17.73 8.16
CA ASP A 185 8.75 18.02 8.88
C ASP A 185 9.12 16.84 9.80
N LEU A 186 8.10 16.22 10.41
CA LEU A 186 8.29 15.04 11.26
C LEU A 186 8.68 13.81 10.43
N LEU A 187 8.08 13.61 9.26
CA LEU A 187 8.45 12.52 8.36
C LEU A 187 9.90 12.65 7.89
N GLU A 188 10.34 13.85 7.52
CA GLU A 188 11.73 14.11 7.14
C GLU A 188 12.71 13.80 8.26
N ARG A 189 12.38 14.17 9.49
CA ARG A 189 13.20 13.93 10.70
C ARG A 189 13.09 12.53 11.27
N ASP A 190 12.31 11.63 10.61
CA ASP A 190 12.01 10.30 11.12
C ASP A 190 11.25 10.30 12.46
N GLU A 191 10.39 11.28 12.67
CA GLU A 191 9.58 11.48 13.88
C GLU A 191 8.07 11.29 13.63
N TRP A 192 7.66 10.93 12.42
CA TRP A 192 6.26 10.68 12.08
C TRP A 192 5.84 9.29 12.56
N THR A 193 5.52 9.19 13.85
CA THR A 193 5.22 7.94 14.55
C THR A 193 3.79 7.89 15.09
N TRP A 194 3.36 6.72 15.55
CA TRP A 194 2.07 6.53 16.18
C TRP A 194 1.88 7.42 17.41
N SER A 195 2.89 7.52 18.28
CA SER A 195 2.82 8.39 19.46
C SER A 195 2.77 9.86 19.08
N THR A 196 3.57 10.31 18.11
CA THR A 196 3.54 11.68 17.61
C THR A 196 2.21 12.01 16.94
N PHE A 197 1.65 11.10 16.15
CA PHE A 197 0.33 11.31 15.54
C PHE A 197 -0.77 11.44 16.61
N LYS A 198 -0.76 10.57 17.61
CA LYS A 198 -1.71 10.65 18.72
C LYS A 198 -1.60 11.96 19.51
N ASP A 199 -0.37 12.43 19.77
CA ASP A 199 -0.10 13.72 20.41
C ASP A 199 -0.65 14.87 19.56
N TYR A 200 -0.41 14.86 18.25
CA TYR A 200 -0.99 15.84 17.32
C TYR A 200 -2.51 15.87 17.39
N LEU A 201 -3.14 14.70 17.29
CA LEU A 201 -4.60 14.60 17.35
C LEU A 201 -5.13 15.12 18.71
N THR A 202 -4.43 14.84 19.80
CA THR A 202 -4.81 15.31 21.14
C THR A 202 -4.76 16.83 21.24
N LYS A 203 -3.68 17.46 20.76
CA LYS A 203 -3.51 18.92 20.74
C LYS A 203 -4.55 19.59 19.84
N ILE A 204 -4.81 19.01 18.66
CA ILE A 204 -5.82 19.49 17.72
C ILE A 204 -7.22 19.41 18.33
N GLN A 205 -7.59 18.26 18.91
CA GLN A 205 -8.90 18.07 19.53
C GLN A 205 -9.11 19.04 20.71
N ALA A 206 -8.09 19.26 21.51
CA ALA A 206 -8.15 20.23 22.61
C ALA A 206 -8.38 21.66 22.10
N TYR A 207 -7.72 22.07 21.02
CA TYR A 207 -7.89 23.39 20.42
C TYR A 207 -9.32 23.57 19.84
N TYR A 208 -9.82 22.57 19.11
CA TYR A 208 -11.11 22.65 18.44
C TYR A 208 -12.31 22.16 19.27
N ALA A 209 -12.13 21.75 20.53
CA ALA A 209 -13.15 21.12 21.35
C ALA A 209 -14.50 21.87 21.42
N ASN A 210 -14.48 23.21 21.33
CA ASN A 210 -15.65 24.06 21.39
C ASN A 210 -15.94 24.81 20.07
N THR A 211 -15.26 24.46 18.98
CA THR A 211 -15.45 25.08 17.68
C THR A 211 -16.62 24.37 16.96
N PRO A 212 -17.73 25.06 16.71
CA PRO A 212 -18.84 24.44 15.98
C PRO A 212 -18.37 23.98 14.60
N ALA A 213 -18.81 22.80 14.20
CA ALA A 213 -18.61 22.33 12.84
C ALA A 213 -19.42 23.17 11.83
N PRO A 214 -18.97 23.30 10.58
CA PRO A 214 -19.73 23.96 9.52
C PRO A 214 -21.11 23.33 9.32
N GLU A 215 -22.04 24.12 8.74
CA GLU A 215 -23.39 23.65 8.41
C GLU A 215 -23.32 22.47 7.43
N GLY A 216 -24.09 21.44 7.70
CA GLY A 216 -24.14 20.21 6.89
C GLY A 216 -23.09 19.17 7.24
N ALA A 217 -22.23 19.43 8.23
CA ALA A 217 -21.31 18.43 8.77
C ALA A 217 -22.07 17.34 9.55
N LYS A 218 -21.53 16.13 9.56
CA LYS A 218 -22.09 15.01 10.33
C LYS A 218 -21.76 15.11 11.82
N VAL A 219 -20.80 15.94 12.18
CA VAL A 219 -20.34 16.18 13.54
C VAL A 219 -20.79 17.56 14.05
N SER A 220 -20.93 17.72 15.37
CA SER A 220 -21.37 18.99 15.96
C SER A 220 -20.24 20.00 16.21
N THR A 221 -19.02 19.50 16.38
CA THR A 221 -17.81 20.30 16.56
C THR A 221 -16.73 19.82 15.63
N VAL A 222 -15.75 20.67 15.32
CA VAL A 222 -14.58 20.30 14.54
C VAL A 222 -13.82 19.17 15.23
N GLN A 223 -13.44 18.15 14.49
CA GLN A 223 -12.77 16.94 14.95
C GLN A 223 -11.30 16.91 14.53
N ALA A 224 -10.48 16.23 15.32
CA ALA A 224 -9.08 16.04 14.98
C ALA A 224 -8.90 15.05 13.79
N TYR A 225 -9.65 13.96 13.80
CA TYR A 225 -9.50 12.88 12.83
C TYR A 225 -10.82 12.16 12.53
N GLU A 226 -11.11 11.95 11.25
CA GLU A 226 -12.24 11.17 10.75
C GLU A 226 -11.72 9.98 9.95
N THR A 227 -12.25 8.79 10.21
CA THR A 227 -11.91 7.56 9.49
C THR A 227 -13.00 6.51 9.67
N ASP A 228 -12.91 5.44 8.89
CA ASP A 228 -13.54 4.15 9.17
C ASP A 228 -12.53 3.27 9.94
N HIS A 229 -12.93 2.72 11.09
CA HIS A 229 -12.06 1.90 11.91
C HIS A 229 -11.41 0.74 11.14
N ARG A 230 -12.08 0.17 10.13
CA ARG A 230 -11.55 -0.93 9.31
C ARG A 230 -10.36 -0.46 8.48
N TYR A 231 -10.47 0.70 7.84
CA TYR A 231 -9.42 1.26 6.99
C TYR A 231 -8.24 1.76 7.81
N ALA A 232 -8.52 2.50 8.89
CA ALA A 232 -7.47 2.94 9.82
C ALA A 232 -6.69 1.74 10.41
N THR A 233 -7.40 0.67 10.78
CA THR A 233 -6.78 -0.54 11.30
C THR A 233 -5.92 -1.22 10.24
N LEU A 234 -6.42 -1.34 9.00
CA LEU A 234 -5.67 -1.91 7.90
C LEU A 234 -4.39 -1.11 7.62
N SER A 235 -4.50 0.21 7.49
CA SER A 235 -3.34 1.10 7.31
C SER A 235 -2.33 0.97 8.45
N ALA A 236 -2.81 0.92 9.70
CA ALA A 236 -1.95 0.70 10.86
C ALA A 236 -1.29 -0.69 10.86
N MET A 237 -2.00 -1.75 10.45
CA MET A 237 -1.44 -3.10 10.36
C MET A 237 -0.25 -3.13 9.41
N TYR A 238 -0.41 -2.62 8.19
CA TYR A 238 0.67 -2.61 7.21
C TYR A 238 1.82 -1.68 7.63
N SER A 239 1.52 -0.54 8.26
CA SER A 239 2.57 0.34 8.79
C SER A 239 3.37 -0.28 9.94
N ASN A 240 2.85 -1.33 10.57
CA ASN A 240 3.46 -2.08 11.66
C ASN A 240 4.11 -3.41 11.21
N GLY A 241 4.06 -3.74 9.92
CA GLY A 241 4.56 -5.02 9.39
C GLY A 241 3.58 -6.18 9.51
N GLY A 242 2.33 -5.92 9.94
CA GLY A 242 1.24 -6.89 9.93
C GLY A 242 0.50 -6.90 8.58
N ALA A 243 -0.41 -7.85 8.41
CA ALA A 243 -1.29 -7.98 7.24
C ALA A 243 -2.52 -8.84 7.57
N ILE A 244 -3.48 -8.88 6.67
CA ILE A 244 -4.51 -9.94 6.71
C ILE A 244 -3.89 -11.25 6.23
N TYR A 245 -3.28 -11.21 5.06
CA TYR A 245 -2.51 -12.29 4.46
C TYR A 245 -1.24 -11.71 3.83
N GLY A 246 -0.12 -12.32 4.09
CA GLY A 246 1.19 -11.86 3.62
C GLY A 246 2.11 -13.04 3.33
N PRO A 247 3.43 -12.80 3.13
CA PRO A 247 4.40 -13.85 2.83
C PRO A 247 4.43 -14.99 3.84
N ALA A 248 4.15 -14.73 5.11
CA ALA A 248 4.01 -15.74 6.17
C ALA A 248 2.60 -16.35 6.26
N GLY A 249 1.75 -16.18 5.23
CA GLY A 249 0.39 -16.67 5.20
C GLY A 249 -0.59 -15.76 5.95
N LEU A 250 -1.55 -16.37 6.65
CA LEU A 250 -2.59 -15.67 7.41
C LEU A 250 -1.99 -15.00 8.66
N GLN A 251 -2.03 -13.67 8.72
CA GLN A 251 -1.39 -12.84 9.76
C GLN A 251 -2.38 -12.03 10.60
N VAL A 252 -3.69 -12.29 10.49
CA VAL A 252 -4.72 -11.53 11.22
C VAL A 252 -4.55 -11.56 12.73
N ASN A 253 -3.88 -12.57 13.28
CA ASN A 253 -3.59 -12.76 14.70
C ASN A 253 -2.11 -12.53 15.05
N SER A 254 -1.32 -11.99 14.15
CA SER A 254 0.06 -11.64 14.46
C SER A 254 0.11 -10.55 15.53
N LYS A 255 1.22 -10.46 16.24
CA LYS A 255 1.46 -9.39 17.23
C LYS A 255 1.28 -8.02 16.61
N GLU A 256 1.82 -7.81 15.43
CA GLU A 256 1.78 -6.56 14.66
C GLU A 256 0.35 -6.16 14.31
N SER A 257 -0.48 -7.13 13.90
CA SER A 257 -1.90 -6.91 13.60
C SER A 257 -2.71 -6.55 14.85
N ILE A 258 -2.46 -7.23 15.97
CA ILE A 258 -3.10 -6.96 17.25
C ILE A 258 -2.74 -5.56 17.77
N GLU A 259 -1.45 -5.22 17.77
CA GLU A 259 -0.96 -3.89 18.19
C GLU A 259 -1.59 -2.76 17.37
N ALA A 260 -1.76 -2.97 16.05
CA ALA A 260 -2.41 -1.99 15.18
C ALA A 260 -3.86 -1.72 15.59
N VAL A 261 -4.64 -2.77 15.85
CA VAL A 261 -6.02 -2.61 16.32
C VAL A 261 -6.05 -1.89 17.67
N GLN A 262 -5.19 -2.27 18.61
CA GLN A 262 -5.09 -1.64 19.92
C GLN A 262 -4.71 -0.16 19.80
N TYR A 263 -3.81 0.18 18.88
CA TYR A 263 -3.44 1.58 18.63
C TYR A 263 -4.66 2.40 18.15
N ILE A 264 -5.40 1.93 17.15
CA ILE A 264 -6.60 2.63 16.66
C ILE A 264 -7.68 2.73 17.75
N GLN A 265 -7.87 1.67 18.55
CA GLN A 265 -8.75 1.72 19.74
C GLN A 265 -8.32 2.83 20.70
N SER A 266 -7.01 3.00 20.90
CA SER A 266 -6.47 4.04 21.78
C SER A 266 -6.74 5.47 21.28
N LEU A 267 -6.86 5.69 19.97
CA LEU A 267 -7.28 6.99 19.40
C LEU A 267 -8.76 7.26 19.65
N ARG A 268 -9.59 6.25 19.45
CA ARG A 268 -11.03 6.32 19.76
C ARG A 268 -11.26 6.61 21.25
N ASP A 269 -10.61 5.85 22.13
CA ASP A 269 -10.79 5.94 23.57
C ASP A 269 -10.27 7.29 24.13
N ALA A 270 -9.26 7.87 23.48
CA ALA A 270 -8.81 9.24 23.76
C ALA A 270 -9.79 10.33 23.25
N GLY A 271 -10.82 9.95 22.49
CA GLY A 271 -11.80 10.90 21.93
C GLY A 271 -11.22 11.80 20.83
N VAL A 272 -10.17 11.36 20.16
CA VAL A 272 -9.49 12.13 19.09
C VAL A 272 -9.80 11.61 17.69
N MET A 273 -10.59 10.56 17.60
CA MET A 273 -11.01 9.90 16.36
C MET A 273 -12.53 9.80 16.30
N VAL A 274 -13.11 10.16 15.16
CA VAL A 274 -14.50 9.88 14.80
C VAL A 274 -14.53 8.73 13.82
N ASP A 275 -15.30 7.71 14.16
CA ASP A 275 -15.52 6.54 13.31
C ASP A 275 -16.83 6.71 12.51
N CYS A 276 -16.72 6.83 11.21
CA CYS A 276 -17.88 6.91 10.32
C CYS A 276 -18.36 5.54 9.81
N GLY A 277 -17.62 4.46 10.13
CA GLY A 277 -17.89 3.11 9.64
C GLY A 277 -18.98 2.34 10.40
N VAL A 278 -19.68 2.97 11.35
CA VAL A 278 -20.74 2.35 12.13
C VAL A 278 -21.99 3.20 12.16
N TYR A 279 -23.15 2.57 12.32
CA TYR A 279 -24.41 3.30 12.58
C TYR A 279 -24.49 3.78 14.03
N ASP A 280 -25.44 4.70 14.28
CA ASP A 280 -25.70 5.26 15.62
C ASP A 280 -26.10 4.21 16.67
N ASP A 281 -26.43 2.98 16.27
CA ASP A 281 -26.71 1.85 17.16
C ASP A 281 -25.45 1.30 17.86
N GLY A 282 -24.29 1.81 17.50
CA GLY A 282 -23.00 1.55 18.14
C GLY A 282 -22.14 0.51 17.43
N TYR A 283 -22.67 -0.26 16.48
CA TYR A 283 -21.81 -1.24 15.79
C TYR A 283 -22.28 -1.67 14.40
N THR A 284 -23.49 -1.55 13.97
CA THR A 284 -23.83 -2.05 12.63
C THR A 284 -22.90 -1.46 11.58
N PRO A 285 -22.07 -2.27 10.88
CA PRO A 285 -21.16 -1.76 9.85
C PRO A 285 -21.93 -1.06 8.75
N GLN A 286 -21.45 0.10 8.33
CA GLN A 286 -21.98 0.83 7.20
C GLN A 286 -20.84 1.24 6.26
N TRP A 287 -21.17 1.43 5.00
CA TRP A 287 -20.27 2.15 4.11
C TRP A 287 -20.24 3.61 4.54
N CYS A 288 -19.04 4.12 4.82
CA CYS A 288 -18.86 5.55 4.94
C CYS A 288 -17.82 6.01 3.90
N GLU A 289 -18.12 7.12 3.30
CA GLU A 289 -17.16 7.82 2.49
C GLU A 289 -16.38 8.74 3.41
N SER A 290 -15.39 8.14 4.11
CA SER A 290 -14.51 8.89 5.00
C SER A 290 -13.87 10.05 4.24
N GLY A 291 -13.70 11.16 4.94
CA GLY A 291 -13.17 12.39 4.37
C GLY A 291 -14.22 13.38 3.84
N TYR A 292 -15.49 13.06 3.75
CA TYR A 292 -16.51 14.05 3.31
C TYR A 292 -16.56 15.28 4.21
N ASP A 293 -16.47 15.08 5.51
CA ASP A 293 -16.45 16.18 6.46
C ASP A 293 -15.14 16.96 6.43
N PHE A 294 -14.05 16.35 5.92
CA PHE A 294 -12.80 17.04 5.63
C PHE A 294 -12.98 18.16 4.60
N GLY A 295 -13.58 17.84 3.47
CA GLY A 295 -13.88 18.83 2.43
C GLY A 295 -14.82 19.95 2.90
N ARG A 296 -15.61 19.73 3.95
CA ARG A 296 -16.43 20.77 4.58
C ARG A 296 -15.67 21.63 5.58
N GLY A 297 -14.50 21.20 6.03
CA GLY A 297 -13.69 21.88 7.05
C GLY A 297 -14.09 21.55 8.48
N SER A 298 -14.69 20.39 8.70
CA SER A 298 -15.08 19.91 10.03
C SER A 298 -14.13 18.90 10.63
N THR A 299 -13.10 18.47 9.88
CA THR A 299 -12.02 17.62 10.40
C THR A 299 -10.67 18.13 9.92
N VAL A 300 -9.62 17.91 10.73
CA VAL A 300 -8.24 18.33 10.41
C VAL A 300 -7.48 17.23 9.69
N PHE A 301 -7.64 15.98 10.12
CA PHE A 301 -7.15 14.80 9.42
C PHE A 301 -8.32 13.93 9.00
N ALA A 302 -8.21 13.31 7.83
CA ALA A 302 -9.14 12.27 7.41
C ALA A 302 -8.43 11.21 6.57
N GLU A 303 -8.81 9.95 6.71
CA GLU A 303 -8.56 8.97 5.66
C GLU A 303 -9.59 9.14 4.56
N CYS A 304 -9.12 9.26 3.34
CA CYS A 304 -9.96 9.53 2.18
C CYS A 304 -9.66 8.51 1.08
N PRO A 305 -10.68 7.83 0.54
CA PRO A 305 -10.48 6.98 -0.61
C PRO A 305 -9.98 7.80 -1.80
N ILE A 306 -9.07 7.21 -2.57
CA ILE A 306 -8.35 7.87 -3.66
C ILE A 306 -9.29 8.59 -4.64
N TRP A 307 -10.42 7.98 -4.97
CA TRP A 307 -11.41 8.54 -5.92
C TRP A 307 -12.17 9.79 -5.39
N HIS A 308 -12.06 10.10 -4.09
CA HIS A 308 -12.66 11.29 -3.50
C HIS A 308 -11.66 12.42 -3.21
N ILE A 309 -10.36 12.15 -3.24
CA ILE A 309 -9.31 13.12 -2.85
C ILE A 309 -9.48 14.43 -3.60
N LYS A 310 -9.63 14.38 -4.93
CA LYS A 310 -9.78 15.60 -5.74
C LYS A 310 -10.94 16.48 -5.27
N GLY A 311 -12.10 15.90 -5.02
CA GLY A 311 -13.27 16.64 -4.54
C GLY A 311 -13.06 17.30 -3.17
N GLN A 312 -12.34 16.63 -2.26
CA GLN A 312 -12.01 17.16 -0.95
C GLN A 312 -10.99 18.30 -1.05
N VAL A 313 -9.97 18.13 -1.88
CA VAL A 313 -8.94 19.15 -2.14
C VAL A 313 -9.56 20.38 -2.79
N ASP A 314 -10.38 20.22 -3.82
CA ASP A 314 -11.07 21.33 -4.50
C ASP A 314 -11.94 22.12 -3.51
N ALA A 315 -12.67 21.44 -2.63
CA ALA A 315 -13.50 22.08 -1.61
C ALA A 315 -12.67 22.88 -0.59
N CYS A 316 -11.53 22.38 -0.16
CA CYS A 316 -10.59 23.10 0.71
C CYS A 316 -9.96 24.31 -0.02
N THR A 317 -9.50 24.10 -1.24
CA THR A 317 -8.88 25.17 -2.07
C THR A 317 -9.87 26.29 -2.35
N ALA A 318 -11.15 25.99 -2.59
CA ALA A 318 -12.20 27.00 -2.77
C ALA A 318 -12.38 27.90 -1.53
N ARG A 319 -12.05 27.41 -0.33
CA ARG A 319 -12.02 28.19 0.91
C ARG A 319 -10.67 28.89 1.17
N GLY A 320 -9.69 28.75 0.27
CA GLY A 320 -8.33 29.26 0.44
C GLY A 320 -7.48 28.46 1.44
N GLU A 321 -7.85 27.22 1.70
CA GLU A 321 -7.13 26.31 2.58
C GLU A 321 -6.08 25.51 1.81
N SER A 322 -4.98 25.19 2.49
CA SER A 322 -3.91 24.32 2.02
C SER A 322 -4.05 22.95 2.66
N VAL A 323 -3.85 21.90 1.88
CA VAL A 323 -3.93 20.50 2.32
C VAL A 323 -2.69 19.75 1.89
N ALA A 324 -2.43 18.62 2.54
CA ALA A 324 -1.37 17.69 2.17
C ALA A 324 -1.85 16.24 2.27
N LEU A 325 -1.19 15.36 1.52
CA LEU A 325 -1.34 13.93 1.60
C LEU A 325 -0.15 13.36 2.39
N MET A 326 -0.42 12.47 3.33
CA MET A 326 0.60 11.88 4.19
C MET A 326 0.57 10.35 4.12
N PRO A 327 1.73 9.68 4.19
CA PRO A 327 1.74 8.28 4.52
C PRO A 327 1.22 8.05 5.93
N TRP A 328 0.67 6.87 6.19
CA TRP A 328 0.32 6.46 7.55
C TRP A 328 1.56 6.48 8.45
N PRO A 329 1.45 6.97 9.70
CA PRO A 329 2.57 6.99 10.61
C PRO A 329 3.02 5.57 10.97
N ARG A 330 4.31 5.41 11.19
CA ARG A 330 4.90 4.16 11.64
C ARG A 330 4.78 3.96 13.17
N PRO A 331 4.85 2.75 13.70
CA PRO A 331 5.03 2.55 15.13
C PRO A 331 6.38 3.09 15.60
N ASP A 332 6.48 3.48 16.88
CA ASP A 332 7.67 4.13 17.43
C ASP A 332 8.94 3.25 17.38
N ARG A 333 8.78 1.93 17.36
CA ARG A 333 9.89 0.97 17.30
C ARG A 333 10.58 0.88 15.93
N LEU A 334 9.95 1.37 14.87
CA LEU A 334 10.48 1.33 13.51
C LEU A 334 11.08 2.69 13.12
N THR A 335 11.88 2.71 12.07
CA THR A 335 12.32 3.91 11.38
C THR A 335 11.62 4.05 10.03
N LYS A 336 11.69 5.22 9.40
CA LYS A 336 11.15 5.41 8.04
C LYS A 336 11.77 4.47 7.01
N ASP A 337 12.99 3.98 7.26
CA ASP A 337 13.73 3.07 6.37
C ASP A 337 13.49 1.59 6.70
N SER A 338 12.79 1.26 7.80
CA SER A 338 12.48 -0.13 8.18
C SER A 338 11.67 -0.82 7.09
N GLU A 339 12.01 -2.06 6.76
CA GLU A 339 11.31 -2.86 5.73
C GLU A 339 9.88 -3.19 6.14
N GLU A 340 9.63 -3.31 7.44
CA GLU A 340 8.30 -3.55 8.01
C GLU A 340 7.38 -2.33 7.91
N TYR A 341 7.92 -1.12 7.78
CA TYR A 341 7.11 0.09 7.60
C TYR A 341 6.61 0.16 6.17
N ARG A 342 5.37 -0.19 5.96
CA ARG A 342 4.73 -0.31 4.65
C ARG A 342 3.41 0.46 4.60
N GLN A 343 2.97 0.77 3.39
CA GLN A 343 1.66 1.36 3.13
C GLN A 343 0.80 0.34 2.38
N VAL A 344 -0.44 0.18 2.81
CA VAL A 344 -1.38 -0.67 2.07
C VAL A 344 -1.85 0.04 0.82
N ILE A 345 -1.81 -0.65 -0.31
CA ILE A 345 -2.38 -0.18 -1.57
C ILE A 345 -3.43 -1.15 -2.07
N SER A 346 -4.25 -0.69 -3.00
CA SER A 346 -5.15 -1.51 -3.79
C SER A 346 -4.74 -1.43 -5.25
N VAL A 347 -4.82 -2.53 -5.97
CA VAL A 347 -4.63 -2.53 -7.42
C VAL A 347 -5.86 -1.99 -8.17
N GLY A 348 -6.92 -1.64 -7.44
CA GLY A 348 -8.15 -1.14 -8.02
C GLY A 348 -9.00 -2.23 -8.67
N ASP A 349 -9.78 -1.84 -9.66
CA ASP A 349 -10.67 -2.75 -10.38
C ASP A 349 -9.90 -3.57 -11.41
N ILE A 350 -10.22 -4.84 -11.52
CA ILE A 350 -9.49 -5.81 -12.33
C ILE A 350 -10.39 -6.48 -13.35
N TRP A 351 -9.78 -6.92 -14.44
CA TRP A 351 -10.46 -7.59 -15.54
C TRP A 351 -10.23 -9.09 -15.48
N GLY A 352 -11.26 -9.86 -15.80
CA GLY A 352 -11.15 -11.31 -16.00
C GLY A 352 -11.83 -11.74 -17.30
N VAL A 353 -11.38 -12.85 -17.89
CA VAL A 353 -12.01 -13.48 -19.04
C VAL A 353 -13.02 -14.50 -18.56
N LEU A 354 -14.26 -14.40 -19.02
CA LEU A 354 -15.32 -15.33 -18.62
C LEU A 354 -15.14 -16.69 -19.31
N LYS A 355 -15.46 -17.78 -18.62
CA LYS A 355 -15.61 -19.10 -19.21
C LYS A 355 -16.79 -19.15 -20.19
N GLY A 356 -16.73 -20.05 -21.17
CA GLY A 356 -17.80 -20.25 -22.16
C GLY A 356 -17.55 -19.55 -23.50
N ILE A 357 -16.42 -18.85 -23.65
CA ILE A 357 -15.88 -18.43 -24.95
C ILE A 357 -14.75 -19.39 -25.37
N ASP A 358 -14.58 -19.57 -26.68
CA ASP A 358 -13.55 -20.49 -27.19
C ASP A 358 -12.14 -19.89 -27.10
N ALA A 359 -11.12 -20.72 -27.27
CA ALA A 359 -9.73 -20.32 -27.11
C ALA A 359 -9.29 -19.25 -28.15
N GLU A 360 -9.80 -19.28 -29.37
CA GLU A 360 -9.47 -18.32 -30.41
C GLU A 360 -10.02 -16.93 -30.06
N LYS A 361 -11.27 -16.89 -29.59
CA LYS A 361 -11.88 -15.64 -29.14
C LYS A 361 -11.24 -15.13 -27.85
N THR A 362 -10.84 -16.02 -26.93
CA THR A 362 -10.08 -15.66 -25.73
C THR A 362 -8.77 -14.98 -26.10
N GLU A 363 -7.98 -15.58 -26.99
CA GLU A 363 -6.71 -15.02 -27.45
C GLU A 363 -6.91 -13.66 -28.12
N LEU A 364 -7.96 -13.53 -28.96
CA LEU A 364 -8.31 -12.28 -29.61
C LEU A 364 -8.72 -11.20 -28.60
N ALA A 365 -9.56 -11.54 -27.63
CA ALA A 365 -10.00 -10.60 -26.57
C ALA A 365 -8.81 -10.05 -25.76
N LEU A 366 -7.85 -10.92 -25.44
CA LEU A 366 -6.64 -10.53 -24.75
C LEU A 366 -5.73 -9.61 -25.58
N LYS A 367 -5.57 -9.90 -26.90
CA LYS A 367 -4.84 -9.02 -27.84
C LYS A 367 -5.52 -7.66 -27.98
N VAL A 368 -6.85 -7.63 -28.06
CA VAL A 368 -7.67 -6.42 -28.10
C VAL A 368 -7.46 -5.62 -26.83
N PHE A 369 -7.59 -6.25 -25.68
CA PHE A 369 -7.37 -5.62 -24.38
C PHE A 369 -5.99 -4.95 -24.29
N ARG A 370 -4.95 -5.68 -24.64
CA ARG A 370 -3.57 -5.17 -24.66
C ARG A 370 -3.46 -3.94 -25.59
N THR A 371 -3.88 -4.07 -26.84
CA THR A 371 -3.74 -2.98 -27.81
C THR A 371 -4.55 -1.75 -27.43
N TYR A 372 -5.76 -1.93 -26.87
CA TYR A 372 -6.59 -0.84 -26.40
C TYR A 372 -5.89 -0.03 -25.31
N TRP A 373 -5.41 -0.69 -24.26
CA TRP A 373 -4.79 0.01 -23.14
C TRP A 373 -3.39 0.55 -23.46
N GLU A 374 -2.60 -0.14 -24.27
CA GLU A 374 -1.33 0.40 -24.77
C GLU A 374 -1.56 1.70 -25.55
N THR A 375 -2.54 1.72 -26.46
CA THR A 375 -2.88 2.93 -27.23
C THR A 375 -3.41 4.04 -26.34
N TYR A 376 -4.27 3.69 -25.37
CA TYR A 376 -4.80 4.64 -24.42
C TYR A 376 -3.68 5.37 -23.66
N TYR A 377 -2.74 4.63 -23.08
CA TYR A 377 -1.67 5.23 -22.30
C TYR A 377 -0.58 5.88 -23.14
N GLU A 378 -0.32 5.40 -24.33
CA GLU A 378 0.53 6.10 -25.29
C GLU A 378 0.00 7.52 -25.57
N GLN A 379 -1.29 7.67 -25.77
CA GLN A 379 -1.89 8.97 -26.03
C GLN A 379 -2.06 9.82 -24.76
N LYS A 380 -2.42 9.20 -23.64
CA LYS A 380 -2.67 9.90 -22.37
C LYS A 380 -1.38 10.41 -21.71
N ALA A 381 -0.31 9.62 -21.73
CA ALA A 381 0.93 9.88 -21.03
C ALA A 381 2.19 9.90 -21.92
N GLY A 382 2.05 9.73 -23.25
CA GLY A 382 3.18 9.71 -24.19
C GLY A 382 4.08 8.49 -24.04
N ILE A 383 3.59 7.38 -23.46
CA ILE A 383 4.36 6.17 -23.22
C ILE A 383 4.49 5.39 -24.51
N THR A 384 5.71 5.22 -24.98
CA THR A 384 6.04 4.34 -26.11
C THR A 384 6.80 3.08 -25.69
N ASP A 385 7.31 3.07 -24.46
CA ASP A 385 8.04 1.95 -23.85
C ASP A 385 7.26 1.42 -22.65
N MET A 386 6.77 0.20 -22.75
CA MET A 386 5.96 -0.41 -21.69
C MET A 386 6.74 -0.69 -20.41
N SER A 387 8.07 -0.63 -20.41
CA SER A 387 8.86 -0.67 -19.17
C SER A 387 8.65 0.57 -18.29
N GLN A 388 8.26 1.70 -18.90
CA GLN A 388 7.91 2.95 -18.21
C GLN A 388 6.42 3.05 -17.84
N TYR A 389 5.65 2.05 -18.22
CA TYR A 389 4.20 2.05 -18.08
C TYR A 389 3.75 2.25 -16.64
N LYS A 390 4.40 1.58 -15.71
CA LYS A 390 4.08 1.65 -14.28
C LYS A 390 4.22 3.07 -13.71
N GLU A 391 5.31 3.75 -14.07
CA GLU A 391 5.61 5.10 -13.62
C GLU A 391 4.64 6.12 -14.25
N ALA A 392 4.41 6.01 -15.54
CA ALA A 392 3.49 6.87 -16.24
C ALA A 392 2.01 6.64 -15.88
N MET A 393 1.64 5.43 -15.48
CA MET A 393 0.32 5.14 -14.89
C MET A 393 0.13 5.87 -13.57
N ALA A 394 1.12 5.80 -12.69
CA ALA A 394 1.10 6.50 -11.41
C ALA A 394 0.95 8.02 -11.60
N GLU A 395 1.67 8.60 -12.55
CA GLU A 395 1.54 10.02 -12.90
C GLU A 395 0.13 10.35 -13.41
N THR A 396 -0.44 9.52 -14.29
CA THR A 396 -1.78 9.74 -14.85
C THR A 396 -2.85 9.66 -13.75
N GLU A 397 -2.77 8.70 -12.86
CA GLU A 397 -3.70 8.59 -11.73
C GLU A 397 -3.51 9.74 -10.73
N ALA A 398 -2.28 10.17 -10.47
CA ALA A 398 -2.02 11.34 -9.65
C ALA A 398 -2.69 12.59 -10.21
N MET A 399 -2.59 12.82 -11.51
CA MET A 399 -3.24 13.94 -12.20
C MET A 399 -4.76 13.82 -12.18
N LYS A 400 -5.30 12.64 -12.44
CA LYS A 400 -6.75 12.36 -12.40
C LYS A 400 -7.37 12.73 -11.06
N TYR A 401 -6.72 12.41 -9.96
CA TYR A 401 -7.21 12.71 -8.62
C TYR A 401 -6.67 14.02 -8.03
N GLY A 402 -5.92 14.79 -8.80
CA GLY A 402 -5.36 16.08 -8.36
C GLY A 402 -4.21 15.93 -7.38
N LEU A 403 -3.51 14.79 -7.39
CA LEU A 403 -2.42 14.50 -6.46
C LEU A 403 -1.13 15.27 -6.76
N ASP A 404 -0.97 15.74 -7.99
CA ASP A 404 0.13 16.62 -8.44
C ASP A 404 0.25 17.89 -7.58
N ILE A 405 -0.86 18.44 -7.10
CA ILE A 405 -0.84 19.65 -6.25
C ILE A 405 -0.17 19.42 -4.89
N PHE A 406 -0.01 18.18 -4.45
CA PHE A 406 0.66 17.86 -3.20
C PHE A 406 2.19 17.87 -3.34
N ASP A 407 2.73 17.52 -4.52
CA ASP A 407 4.17 17.50 -4.78
C ASP A 407 4.82 18.88 -4.68
N GLU A 408 4.14 19.94 -5.09
CA GLU A 408 4.64 21.31 -4.95
C GLU A 408 4.87 21.73 -3.48
N LYS A 409 4.17 21.09 -2.53
CA LYS A 409 4.22 21.46 -1.10
C LYS A 409 5.07 20.51 -0.25
N LEU A 410 5.18 19.26 -0.66
CA LEU A 410 5.85 18.22 0.12
C LEU A 410 7.31 18.00 -0.27
N GLY A 411 7.75 18.62 -1.37
CA GLY A 411 9.09 18.40 -1.92
C GLY A 411 9.20 17.08 -2.69
N ASP A 412 10.17 17.09 -3.63
CA ASP A 412 10.39 15.98 -4.56
C ASP A 412 10.59 14.65 -3.84
N GLY A 413 9.76 13.67 -4.16
CA GLY A 413 10.01 12.28 -3.86
C GLY A 413 9.34 11.71 -2.61
N ILE A 414 8.76 12.50 -1.69
CA ILE A 414 8.08 11.94 -0.50
C ILE A 414 6.82 11.17 -0.91
N LEU A 415 6.00 11.72 -1.79
CA LEU A 415 4.82 11.02 -2.32
C LEU A 415 5.21 9.78 -3.11
N ASN A 416 6.19 9.90 -4.00
CA ASN A 416 6.71 8.76 -4.75
C ASN A 416 7.25 7.67 -3.82
N ALA A 417 7.96 8.04 -2.75
CA ALA A 417 8.55 7.07 -1.84
C ALA A 417 7.50 6.26 -1.05
N PHE A 418 6.34 6.84 -0.72
CA PHE A 418 5.37 6.20 0.17
C PHE A 418 3.99 5.93 -0.45
N ILE A 419 3.65 6.54 -1.58
CA ILE A 419 2.28 6.50 -2.12
C ILE A 419 2.24 5.85 -3.51
N PHE A 420 3.16 6.19 -4.42
CA PHE A 420 3.02 5.81 -5.83
C PHE A 420 3.96 4.70 -6.32
N ASN A 421 5.15 4.59 -5.82
CA ASN A 421 6.15 3.69 -6.43
C ASN A 421 7.16 3.17 -5.44
N SER A 422 6.76 2.88 -4.24
CA SER A 422 7.82 2.50 -3.36
C SER A 422 7.84 1.01 -3.09
N GLU A 423 9.02 0.55 -2.79
CA GLU A 423 9.26 -0.69 -2.07
C GLU A 423 8.46 -0.76 -0.75
N LYS A 424 7.86 0.37 -0.35
CA LYS A 424 7.01 0.52 0.85
C LYS A 424 5.53 0.25 0.59
N CYS A 425 5.07 0.21 -0.67
CA CYS A 425 3.67 -0.03 -0.99
C CYS A 425 3.41 -1.53 -1.22
N VAL A 426 2.50 -2.10 -0.46
CA VAL A 426 2.17 -3.53 -0.51
C VAL A 426 0.70 -3.69 -0.86
N PRO A 427 0.37 -4.43 -1.92
CA PRO A 427 -1.01 -4.71 -2.27
C PRO A 427 -1.68 -5.62 -1.23
N ASN A 428 -2.94 -5.29 -0.91
CA ASN A 428 -3.79 -6.13 -0.06
C ASN A 428 -4.66 -7.11 -0.89
N ASP A 429 -4.37 -7.25 -2.16
CA ASP A 429 -5.26 -7.90 -3.10
C ASP A 429 -5.34 -9.40 -2.93
N PHE A 430 -4.24 -10.02 -2.49
CA PHE A 430 -4.25 -11.47 -2.25
C PHE A 430 -5.26 -11.84 -1.16
N ALA A 431 -5.38 -11.06 -0.09
CA ALA A 431 -6.41 -11.26 0.93
C ALA A 431 -7.83 -11.08 0.37
N ASN A 432 -8.03 -10.15 -0.56
CA ASN A 432 -9.31 -9.97 -1.26
C ASN A 432 -9.60 -11.17 -2.17
N LEU A 433 -8.65 -11.56 -3.01
CA LEU A 433 -8.78 -12.68 -3.95
C LEU A 433 -9.09 -14.01 -3.23
N LEU A 434 -8.51 -14.23 -2.06
CA LEU A 434 -8.82 -15.39 -1.22
C LEU A 434 -10.12 -15.24 -0.42
N GLY A 435 -10.81 -14.10 -0.51
CA GLY A 435 -12.04 -13.85 0.23
C GLY A 435 -11.86 -13.66 1.74
N MET A 436 -10.67 -13.30 2.18
CA MET A 436 -10.35 -13.13 3.61
C MET A 436 -10.73 -11.74 4.14
N ARG A 437 -10.84 -10.75 3.27
CA ARG A 437 -11.12 -9.38 3.65
C ARG A 437 -12.51 -9.24 4.28
N ASP A 438 -13.54 -9.80 3.68
CA ASP A 438 -14.91 -9.73 4.18
C ASP A 438 -15.09 -10.32 5.60
N PRO A 439 -14.60 -11.56 5.90
CA PRO A 439 -14.62 -12.06 7.27
C PRO A 439 -13.86 -11.15 8.22
N TRP A 440 -12.71 -10.64 7.81
CA TRP A 440 -11.90 -9.75 8.64
C TRP A 440 -12.64 -8.45 8.96
N ASP A 441 -13.23 -7.79 7.96
CA ASP A 441 -14.01 -6.55 8.14
C ASP A 441 -15.15 -6.71 9.15
N ARG A 442 -15.81 -7.87 9.15
CA ARG A 442 -16.88 -8.18 10.13
C ARG A 442 -16.34 -8.46 11.53
N ILE A 443 -15.19 -9.11 11.63
CA ILE A 443 -14.61 -9.56 12.90
C ILE A 443 -13.87 -8.41 13.58
N VAL A 444 -13.13 -7.58 12.83
CA VAL A 444 -12.37 -6.47 13.40
C VAL A 444 -13.27 -5.51 14.17
N GLY A 445 -14.42 -5.15 13.61
CA GLY A 445 -15.36 -4.26 14.27
C GLY A 445 -15.94 -4.84 15.57
N LYS A 446 -16.26 -6.14 15.60
CA LYS A 446 -16.75 -6.79 16.82
C LYS A 446 -15.74 -6.68 17.96
N GLY A 447 -14.50 -7.04 17.70
CA GLY A 447 -13.42 -6.93 18.68
C GLY A 447 -13.05 -5.48 19.00
N PHE A 448 -13.14 -4.59 18.01
CA PHE A 448 -12.86 -3.16 18.18
C PHE A 448 -13.85 -2.48 19.14
N TYR A 449 -15.13 -2.83 19.08
CA TYR A 449 -16.19 -2.26 19.93
C TYR A 449 -16.52 -3.11 21.15
N GLY A 450 -15.98 -4.32 21.26
CA GLY A 450 -16.26 -5.22 22.38
C GLY A 450 -17.70 -5.72 22.43
N VAL A 451 -18.31 -5.92 21.26
CA VAL A 451 -19.72 -6.36 21.11
C VAL A 451 -19.84 -7.86 20.84
N ASP A 452 -21.06 -8.39 20.92
CA ASP A 452 -21.39 -9.80 20.63
C ASP A 452 -20.56 -10.81 21.44
N GLY A 453 -20.16 -10.44 22.65
CA GLY A 453 -19.33 -11.29 23.52
C GLY A 453 -17.85 -11.37 23.10
N MET A 454 -17.39 -10.46 22.23
CA MET A 454 -16.01 -10.32 21.74
C MET A 454 -15.33 -9.14 22.43
N PRO A 455 -14.80 -9.28 23.65
CA PRO A 455 -14.31 -8.17 24.47
C PRO A 455 -13.03 -7.50 23.91
N SER A 456 -12.32 -8.19 23.00
CA SER A 456 -11.15 -7.65 22.32
C SER A 456 -11.00 -8.25 20.92
N TYR A 457 -10.12 -7.65 20.12
CA TYR A 457 -9.79 -8.14 18.77
C TYR A 457 -9.21 -9.56 18.83
N GLU A 458 -8.31 -9.85 19.77
CA GLU A 458 -7.70 -11.17 19.92
C GLU A 458 -8.75 -12.25 20.14
N VAL A 459 -9.72 -11.97 21.04
CA VAL A 459 -10.84 -12.92 21.29
C VAL A 459 -11.71 -13.06 20.05
N ALA A 460 -11.96 -11.97 19.33
CA ALA A 460 -12.78 -12.00 18.12
C ALA A 460 -12.11 -12.82 17.00
N ILE A 461 -10.81 -12.64 16.79
CA ILE A 461 -10.05 -13.40 15.79
C ILE A 461 -9.95 -14.87 16.18
N GLU A 462 -9.57 -15.19 17.41
CA GLU A 462 -9.45 -16.58 17.88
C GLU A 462 -10.78 -17.35 17.73
N ALA A 463 -11.88 -16.71 18.10
CA ALA A 463 -13.22 -17.33 17.99
C ALA A 463 -13.66 -17.56 16.53
N ASN A 464 -13.07 -16.88 15.57
CA ASN A 464 -13.47 -16.91 14.16
C ASN A 464 -12.35 -17.39 13.20
N MET A 465 -11.22 -17.88 13.72
CA MET A 465 -10.09 -18.34 12.88
C MET A 465 -10.50 -19.36 11.81
N ASN A 466 -11.42 -20.26 12.16
CA ASN A 466 -11.93 -21.26 11.22
C ASN A 466 -12.64 -20.64 10.00
N GLN A 467 -13.18 -19.43 10.09
CA GLN A 467 -13.79 -18.78 8.91
C GLN A 467 -12.74 -18.49 7.84
N PHE A 468 -11.53 -18.11 8.23
CA PHE A 468 -10.44 -17.87 7.29
C PHE A 468 -9.94 -19.18 6.68
N THR A 469 -9.68 -20.19 7.50
CA THR A 469 -9.19 -21.49 7.03
C THR A 469 -10.21 -22.23 6.18
N ASP A 470 -11.49 -22.16 6.53
CA ASP A 470 -12.57 -22.76 5.74
C ASP A 470 -12.75 -22.04 4.39
N THR A 471 -12.61 -20.71 4.37
CA THR A 471 -12.64 -19.93 3.11
C THR A 471 -11.52 -20.35 2.18
N MET A 472 -10.29 -20.48 2.68
CA MET A 472 -9.14 -20.95 1.90
C MET A 472 -9.39 -22.36 1.34
N ALA A 473 -9.82 -23.30 2.19
CA ALA A 473 -10.09 -24.67 1.78
C ALA A 473 -11.21 -24.78 0.73
N GLN A 474 -12.24 -23.94 0.83
CA GLN A 474 -13.32 -23.89 -0.16
C GLN A 474 -12.82 -23.35 -1.50
N MET A 475 -12.05 -22.29 -1.51
CA MET A 475 -11.48 -21.72 -2.74
C MET A 475 -10.54 -22.71 -3.42
N GLU A 476 -9.66 -23.36 -2.67
CA GLU A 476 -8.77 -24.41 -3.17
C GLU A 476 -9.55 -25.56 -3.81
N ALA A 477 -10.58 -26.06 -3.14
CA ALA A 477 -11.42 -27.14 -3.67
C ALA A 477 -12.16 -26.76 -4.96
N ILE A 478 -12.65 -25.51 -5.05
CA ILE A 478 -13.40 -25.00 -6.21
C ILE A 478 -12.48 -24.80 -7.41
N LEU A 479 -11.32 -24.23 -7.21
CA LEU A 479 -10.36 -23.97 -8.30
C LEU A 479 -9.59 -25.22 -8.75
N GLY A 480 -9.84 -26.36 -8.08
CA GLY A 480 -9.35 -27.68 -8.52
C GLY A 480 -7.86 -27.93 -8.31
N SER A 481 -7.20 -27.09 -7.53
CA SER A 481 -5.81 -27.27 -7.15
C SER A 481 -5.74 -27.92 -5.76
N ASN A 482 -5.13 -29.11 -5.67
CA ASN A 482 -4.70 -29.67 -4.39
C ASN A 482 -3.28 -29.19 -4.01
N GLU A 483 -2.64 -28.47 -4.91
CA GLU A 483 -1.36 -27.84 -4.68
C GLU A 483 -1.59 -26.33 -4.72
N ILE A 484 -1.48 -25.69 -3.58
CA ILE A 484 -1.34 -24.26 -3.52
C ILE A 484 -0.02 -24.00 -4.23
N ASN A 485 -0.10 -23.43 -5.43
CA ASN A 485 1.08 -23.02 -6.13
C ASN A 485 1.52 -21.72 -5.46
N ASP A 486 2.43 -21.87 -4.53
CA ASP A 486 2.96 -20.79 -3.75
C ASP A 486 3.63 -19.75 -4.66
N ASN A 487 3.14 -18.52 -4.61
CA ASN A 487 3.71 -17.35 -5.30
C ASN A 487 4.11 -16.25 -4.30
N GLN A 488 4.09 -16.58 -3.01
CA GLN A 488 4.50 -15.70 -1.95
C GLN A 488 5.98 -15.91 -1.67
N ALA A 489 6.75 -14.82 -1.67
CA ALA A 489 8.13 -14.90 -1.27
C ALA A 489 8.26 -15.13 0.24
N PRO A 490 9.23 -15.91 0.71
CA PRO A 490 9.43 -16.13 2.13
C PRO A 490 9.76 -14.83 2.86
N SER A 491 9.26 -14.71 4.08
CA SER A 491 9.62 -13.63 5.00
C SER A 491 11.01 -13.89 5.55
N VAL A 492 11.96 -13.07 5.14
CA VAL A 492 13.36 -13.16 5.60
C VAL A 492 13.61 -12.14 6.71
N LYS A 493 14.23 -12.57 7.80
CA LYS A 493 14.64 -11.69 8.89
C LYS A 493 16.15 -11.72 9.03
N ALA A 494 16.72 -10.55 9.32
CA ALA A 494 18.12 -10.42 9.70
C ALA A 494 18.19 -9.92 11.15
N GLU A 495 18.93 -10.61 12.01
CA GLU A 495 19.03 -10.26 13.42
C GLU A 495 20.47 -9.91 13.80
N GLY A 496 20.62 -8.83 14.56
CA GLY A 496 21.93 -8.39 15.03
C GLY A 496 22.71 -7.60 13.99
N PHE A 497 24.03 -7.73 14.06
CA PHE A 497 24.97 -7.07 13.14
C PHE A 497 26.31 -7.81 13.18
N VAL A 498 27.17 -7.56 12.19
CA VAL A 498 28.56 -8.04 12.15
C VAL A 498 29.51 -6.85 12.25
N ALA A 499 30.51 -6.92 13.11
CA ALA A 499 31.59 -5.92 13.20
C ALA A 499 32.96 -6.56 12.92
N LEU A 500 33.68 -6.05 11.94
CA LEU A 500 34.91 -6.58 11.43
C LEU A 500 36.03 -5.51 11.42
N ALA A 501 37.22 -5.89 11.78
CA ALA A 501 38.37 -5.02 11.61
C ALA A 501 38.73 -4.86 10.11
N VAL A 502 39.27 -3.70 9.74
CA VAL A 502 39.84 -3.47 8.40
C VAL A 502 40.79 -4.61 8.04
N GLY A 503 40.61 -5.20 6.87
CA GLY A 503 41.43 -6.31 6.37
C GLY A 503 41.00 -7.71 6.85
N SER A 504 39.87 -7.86 7.53
CA SER A 504 39.26 -9.17 7.86
C SER A 504 38.84 -9.92 6.60
N ASP A 505 38.43 -11.19 6.76
CA ASP A 505 37.90 -12.02 5.67
C ASP A 505 36.43 -12.34 5.92
N LEU A 506 35.55 -12.00 4.94
CA LEU A 506 34.12 -12.30 5.00
C LEU A 506 33.85 -13.82 4.91
N ALA A 507 34.75 -14.59 4.34
CA ALA A 507 34.60 -16.04 4.22
C ALA A 507 34.64 -16.79 5.58
N GLU A 508 35.12 -16.13 6.65
CA GLU A 508 35.12 -16.69 8.00
C GLU A 508 33.80 -16.51 8.74
N ILE A 509 32.85 -15.76 8.16
CA ILE A 509 31.55 -15.47 8.78
C ILE A 509 30.50 -16.51 8.35
N ASP A 510 29.89 -17.15 9.31
CA ASP A 510 28.70 -17.97 9.07
C ASP A 510 27.45 -17.08 9.05
N TRP A 511 27.05 -16.67 7.85
CA TRP A 511 25.92 -15.79 7.66
C TRP A 511 24.59 -16.43 8.08
N THR A 512 24.51 -17.76 8.12
CA THR A 512 23.29 -18.48 8.50
C THR A 512 22.90 -18.25 9.97
N GLU A 513 23.83 -17.80 10.81
CA GLU A 513 23.54 -17.46 12.20
C GLU A 513 22.76 -16.15 12.36
N PHE A 514 22.76 -15.30 11.33
CA PHE A 514 22.15 -13.97 11.38
C PHE A 514 20.84 -13.87 10.61
N PHE A 515 20.53 -14.84 9.78
CA PHE A 515 19.33 -14.81 8.95
C PHE A 515 18.40 -15.98 9.26
N SER A 516 17.12 -15.69 9.26
CA SER A 516 16.07 -16.70 9.30
C SER A 516 15.03 -16.40 8.22
N ALA A 517 14.40 -17.44 7.71
CA ALA A 517 13.34 -17.29 6.72
C ALA A 517 12.18 -18.24 7.06
N GLU A 518 10.98 -17.74 6.91
CA GLU A 518 9.74 -18.49 7.10
C GLU A 518 8.79 -18.16 5.97
N ASP A 519 8.21 -19.20 5.41
CA ASP A 519 7.24 -19.10 4.35
C ASP A 519 5.87 -19.60 4.82
N GLY A 520 4.79 -19.01 4.31
CA GLY A 520 3.43 -19.35 4.72
C GLY A 520 2.99 -20.76 4.32
N PHE A 521 3.59 -21.33 3.28
CA PHE A 521 3.28 -22.65 2.74
C PHE A 521 4.34 -23.69 3.11
N ASP A 522 5.61 -23.30 3.04
CA ASP A 522 6.75 -24.19 3.29
C ASP A 522 7.18 -24.23 4.75
N GLY A 523 6.71 -23.30 5.57
CA GLY A 523 7.10 -23.13 6.96
C GLY A 523 8.53 -22.55 7.09
N VAL A 524 9.24 -22.90 8.16
CA VAL A 524 10.59 -22.43 8.40
C VAL A 524 11.55 -23.04 7.37
N LEU A 525 12.27 -22.17 6.66
CA LEU A 525 13.26 -22.61 5.66
C LEU A 525 14.59 -22.97 6.33
N ASP A 526 15.32 -23.89 5.70
CA ASP A 526 16.65 -24.26 6.18
C ASP A 526 17.60 -23.06 6.09
N PRO A 527 18.20 -22.58 7.19
CA PRO A 527 19.17 -21.49 7.16
C PRO A 527 20.31 -21.70 6.15
N ALA A 528 20.69 -22.94 5.89
CA ALA A 528 21.74 -23.30 4.93
C ALA A 528 21.30 -23.14 3.46
N SER A 529 20.01 -22.93 3.19
CA SER A 529 19.50 -22.64 1.84
C SER A 529 19.67 -21.17 1.42
N GLY A 530 20.07 -20.31 2.36
CA GLY A 530 20.27 -18.87 2.11
C GLY A 530 21.43 -18.59 1.16
N ASN A 531 21.27 -17.57 0.34
CA ASN A 531 22.32 -17.00 -0.51
C ASN A 531 22.62 -15.58 -0.03
N PHE A 532 23.91 -15.25 0.15
CA PHE A 532 24.31 -13.99 0.79
C PHE A 532 25.16 -13.14 -0.15
N ASP A 533 24.65 -11.95 -0.49
CA ASP A 533 25.38 -10.97 -1.29
C ASP A 533 26.24 -10.08 -0.37
N VAL A 534 27.53 -10.33 -0.40
CA VAL A 534 28.55 -9.61 0.36
C VAL A 534 29.29 -8.57 -0.50
N SER A 535 28.94 -8.43 -1.78
CA SER A 535 29.66 -7.60 -2.77
C SER A 535 29.69 -6.11 -2.42
N GLY A 536 28.72 -5.66 -1.63
CA GLY A 536 28.61 -4.27 -1.17
C GLY A 536 29.53 -3.91 0.00
N VAL A 537 30.29 -4.85 0.57
CA VAL A 537 31.16 -4.61 1.76
C VAL A 537 32.59 -4.32 1.32
N ASP A 538 33.09 -3.09 1.59
CA ASP A 538 34.50 -2.74 1.40
C ASP A 538 35.28 -2.97 2.70
N LEU A 539 36.02 -4.06 2.75
CA LEU A 539 36.85 -4.44 3.92
C LEU A 539 38.07 -3.55 4.17
N ASN A 540 38.39 -2.63 3.26
CA ASN A 540 39.55 -1.75 3.39
C ASN A 540 39.17 -0.35 3.89
N THR A 541 37.88 -0.03 3.93
CA THR A 541 37.39 1.29 4.31
C THR A 541 36.50 1.18 5.54
N VAL A 542 36.79 1.96 6.58
CA VAL A 542 35.92 2.08 7.77
C VAL A 542 34.57 2.63 7.35
N GLY A 543 33.48 1.96 7.78
CA GLY A 543 32.14 2.39 7.43
C GLY A 543 31.06 1.40 7.82
N ALA A 544 29.83 1.80 7.56
CA ALA A 544 28.66 0.94 7.69
C ALA A 544 28.25 0.42 6.31
N TYR A 545 28.09 -0.88 6.21
CA TYR A 545 27.75 -1.63 5.02
C TYR A 545 26.56 -2.53 5.29
N LYS A 546 26.06 -3.20 4.27
CA LYS A 546 24.97 -4.19 4.41
C LYS A 546 25.33 -5.45 3.63
N VAL A 547 25.01 -6.59 4.20
CA VAL A 547 24.97 -7.88 3.50
C VAL A 547 23.50 -8.23 3.30
N LYS A 548 23.14 -8.62 2.08
CA LYS A 548 21.77 -9.00 1.75
C LYS A 548 21.67 -10.53 1.69
N GLY A 549 20.79 -11.09 2.53
CA GLY A 549 20.47 -12.51 2.52
C GLY A 549 19.20 -12.77 1.71
N PHE A 550 19.24 -13.78 0.85
CA PHE A 550 18.14 -14.21 -0.01
C PHE A 550 17.78 -15.65 0.31
N TYR A 551 16.51 -15.94 0.38
CA TYR A 551 15.96 -17.28 0.54
C TYR A 551 14.88 -17.53 -0.49
N SER A 552 14.92 -18.70 -1.11
CA SER A 552 13.85 -19.14 -2.03
C SER A 552 13.06 -20.27 -1.37
N ASP A 553 11.75 -20.23 -1.53
CA ASP A 553 10.85 -21.32 -1.18
C ASP A 553 10.93 -22.48 -2.20
N LYS A 554 10.15 -23.54 -2.03
CA LYS A 554 10.10 -24.66 -2.98
C LYS A 554 9.46 -24.31 -4.31
N ALA A 555 8.63 -23.27 -4.35
CA ALA A 555 8.01 -22.76 -5.57
C ALA A 555 8.97 -21.88 -6.39
N GLY A 556 10.07 -21.41 -5.78
CA GLY A 556 11.09 -20.58 -6.41
C GLY A 556 10.87 -19.09 -6.22
N ASN A 557 9.96 -18.67 -5.32
CA ASN A 557 9.84 -17.25 -4.97
C ASN A 557 10.97 -16.86 -4.02
N GLU A 558 11.53 -15.66 -4.19
CA GLU A 558 12.69 -15.20 -3.44
C GLU A 558 12.35 -14.04 -2.52
N GLY A 559 12.61 -14.20 -1.22
CA GLY A 559 12.58 -13.16 -0.22
C GLY A 559 13.98 -12.71 0.19
N SER A 560 14.12 -11.53 0.78
CA SER A 560 15.42 -11.01 1.20
C SER A 560 15.33 -10.07 2.39
N ALA A 561 16.43 -10.03 3.19
CA ALA A 561 16.65 -9.05 4.25
C ALA A 561 18.10 -8.55 4.24
N SER A 562 18.33 -7.42 4.90
CA SER A 562 19.67 -6.80 4.96
C SER A 562 20.20 -6.81 6.39
N LEU A 563 21.43 -7.28 6.58
CA LEU A 563 22.16 -7.27 7.84
C LEU A 563 23.18 -6.14 7.86
N PRO A 564 23.24 -5.29 8.90
CA PRO A 564 24.29 -4.29 9.05
C PRO A 564 25.66 -4.92 9.27
N VAL A 565 26.67 -4.42 8.57
CA VAL A 565 28.07 -4.79 8.74
C VAL A 565 28.90 -3.54 8.97
N TYR A 566 29.65 -3.52 10.06
CA TYR A 566 30.48 -2.38 10.45
C TYR A 566 31.96 -2.73 10.28
N ILE A 567 32.65 -2.00 9.43
CA ILE A 567 34.09 -2.12 9.27
C ILE A 567 34.74 -1.05 10.13
N TYR A 568 35.59 -1.46 11.08
CA TYR A 568 36.24 -0.56 12.02
C TYR A 568 37.77 -0.69 12.01
N ASN A 569 38.45 0.37 12.45
CA ASN A 569 39.92 0.32 12.63
C ASN A 569 40.24 -0.21 14.03
N ALA A 570 40.76 -1.43 14.11
CA ALA A 570 41.12 -2.08 15.37
C ALA A 570 42.32 -1.39 16.11
N GLU A 571 43.10 -0.59 15.39
CA GLU A 571 44.22 0.17 15.99
C GLU A 571 43.75 1.56 16.49
N ASN A 572 42.46 1.88 16.35
CA ASN A 572 41.91 3.15 16.85
C ASN A 572 42.00 3.19 18.39
N THR A 573 42.66 4.24 18.90
CA THR A 573 42.75 4.50 20.34
C THR A 573 42.02 5.80 20.74
N THR A 574 41.38 6.46 19.80
CA THR A 574 40.60 7.69 20.04
C THR A 574 39.24 7.29 20.58
N PRO A 575 38.85 7.74 21.78
CA PRO A 575 37.50 7.48 22.30
C PRO A 575 36.41 8.02 21.38
N PRO A 576 35.23 7.36 21.33
CA PRO A 576 34.09 7.86 20.59
C PRO A 576 33.55 9.16 21.19
N THR A 577 32.84 9.91 20.41
CA THR A 577 32.08 11.09 20.86
C THR A 577 30.70 10.65 21.34
N LEU A 578 30.21 11.29 22.41
CA LEU A 578 28.84 11.10 22.93
C LEU A 578 28.26 12.48 23.25
N THR A 579 27.23 12.87 22.54
CA THR A 579 26.51 14.13 22.74
C THR A 579 25.12 13.82 23.24
N VAL A 580 24.75 14.41 24.37
CA VAL A 580 23.39 14.29 24.94
C VAL A 580 22.54 15.46 24.47
N LYS A 581 21.22 15.26 24.42
CA LYS A 581 20.26 16.30 24.06
C LYS A 581 20.31 17.47 25.05
N GLU A 582 20.06 18.68 24.58
CA GLU A 582 20.02 19.86 25.43
C GLU A 582 18.86 19.82 26.44
N GLU A 583 17.71 19.27 26.02
CA GLU A 583 16.56 19.06 26.86
C GLU A 583 16.37 17.55 27.10
N LEU A 584 16.46 17.15 28.37
CA LEU A 584 16.32 15.75 28.77
C LEU A 584 14.86 15.52 29.20
N PRO A 585 14.19 14.47 28.66
CA PRO A 585 12.85 14.14 29.06
C PRO A 585 12.81 13.66 30.51
N ALA A 586 11.74 14.02 31.23
CA ALA A 586 11.47 13.47 32.55
C ALA A 586 10.92 12.04 32.42
N VAL A 587 11.17 11.23 33.42
CA VAL A 587 10.62 9.87 33.57
C VAL A 587 9.38 9.95 34.50
N ALA A 588 8.28 9.37 34.06
CA ALA A 588 7.10 9.27 34.93
C ALA A 588 7.36 8.31 36.11
N MET A 589 6.81 8.62 37.27
CA MET A 589 6.89 7.75 38.46
C MET A 589 6.37 6.34 38.13
N ASP A 590 6.99 5.33 38.70
CA ASP A 590 6.71 3.90 38.49
C ASP A 590 7.01 3.35 37.08
N THR A 591 7.68 4.12 36.22
CA THR A 591 8.15 3.61 34.94
C THR A 591 9.22 2.53 35.13
N ASP A 592 9.13 1.42 34.43
CA ASP A 592 10.20 0.44 34.36
C ASP A 592 11.41 1.05 33.61
N ALA A 593 12.45 1.36 34.36
CA ALA A 593 13.67 1.97 33.82
C ALA A 593 14.34 1.13 32.70
N SER A 594 14.11 -0.18 32.68
CA SER A 594 14.65 -1.08 31.64
C SER A 594 13.87 -0.97 30.31
N SER A 595 12.67 -0.42 30.34
CA SER A 595 11.84 -0.20 29.14
C SER A 595 12.13 1.13 28.42
N ILE A 596 12.96 1.99 29.02
CA ILE A 596 13.29 3.30 28.47
C ILE A 596 14.35 3.15 27.36
N ASP A 597 14.08 3.71 26.20
CA ASP A 597 15.08 3.85 25.13
C ASP A 597 16.03 5.02 25.48
N TRP A 598 17.06 4.71 26.26
CA TRP A 598 18.06 5.68 26.72
C TRP A 598 18.82 6.33 25.57
N ALA A 599 19.14 5.57 24.54
CA ALA A 599 19.84 6.07 23.37
C ALA A 599 18.94 7.01 22.55
N GLY A 600 17.72 6.59 22.22
CA GLY A 600 16.79 7.40 21.42
C GLY A 600 16.33 8.66 22.12
N GLN A 601 16.02 8.59 23.43
CA GLN A 601 15.42 9.70 24.17
C GLN A 601 16.44 10.72 24.68
N TYR A 602 17.64 10.30 25.08
CA TYR A 602 18.60 11.15 25.80
C TYR A 602 19.86 11.50 24.99
N VAL A 603 20.16 10.76 23.92
CA VAL A 603 21.36 10.97 23.11
C VAL A 603 21.00 11.69 21.82
N GLU A 604 21.69 12.78 21.52
CA GLU A 604 21.64 13.46 20.24
C GLU A 604 22.46 12.72 19.20
N ALA A 605 23.75 12.46 19.50
CA ALA A 605 24.66 11.77 18.61
C ALA A 605 25.70 10.94 19.39
N ALA A 606 26.10 9.82 18.82
CA ALA A 606 27.24 9.03 19.28
C ALA A 606 27.99 8.52 18.05
N ALA A 607 29.29 8.78 17.95
CA ALA A 607 30.07 8.37 16.78
C ALA A 607 31.52 8.03 17.15
N ASP A 608 32.14 7.09 16.39
CA ASP A 608 33.56 6.85 16.48
C ASP A 608 34.40 7.97 15.86
N ALA A 609 35.72 7.83 15.93
CA ALA A 609 36.66 8.80 15.38
C ALA A 609 36.56 8.97 13.84
N ASN A 610 35.90 8.05 13.14
CA ASN A 610 35.70 8.06 11.69
C ASN A 610 34.28 8.51 11.30
N GLY A 611 33.42 8.83 12.30
CA GLY A 611 32.05 9.23 12.07
C GLY A 611 31.05 8.07 11.94
N LEU A 612 31.46 6.83 12.25
CA LEU A 612 30.54 5.69 12.29
C LEU A 612 29.55 5.87 13.43
N ASP A 613 28.26 5.80 13.14
CA ASP A 613 27.20 5.94 14.12
C ASP A 613 27.25 4.79 15.15
N LEU A 614 27.28 5.16 16.43
CA LEU A 614 27.32 4.26 17.57
C LEU A 614 26.12 4.45 18.51
N LYS A 615 25.09 5.17 18.10
CA LYS A 615 23.97 5.50 18.97
C LYS A 615 23.29 4.24 19.54
N SER A 616 23.16 3.19 18.74
CA SER A 616 22.62 1.88 19.18
C SER A 616 23.50 1.14 20.19
N ARG A 617 24.75 1.59 20.42
CA ARG A 617 25.70 1.00 21.38
C ARG A 617 25.78 1.78 22.68
N VAL A 618 24.94 2.78 22.86
CA VAL A 618 24.86 3.51 24.13
C VAL A 618 24.15 2.65 25.17
N THR A 619 24.76 2.56 26.33
CA THR A 619 24.21 1.88 27.52
C THR A 619 24.02 2.88 28.66
N ALA A 620 23.08 2.64 29.55
CA ALA A 620 22.82 3.46 30.72
C ALA A 620 23.10 2.68 32.00
N ASP A 621 23.84 3.26 32.91
CA ASP A 621 23.94 2.76 34.30
C ASP A 621 22.79 3.34 35.11
N LEU A 622 21.85 2.47 35.47
CA LEU A 622 20.62 2.79 36.18
C LEU A 622 20.68 2.50 37.68
N THR A 623 21.87 2.19 38.22
CA THR A 623 22.03 1.74 39.60
C THR A 623 21.59 2.78 40.65
N GLN A 624 21.56 4.05 40.28
CA GLN A 624 21.16 5.15 41.16
C GLN A 624 19.78 5.73 40.81
N LEU A 625 19.11 5.22 39.77
CA LEU A 625 17.79 5.68 39.37
C LEU A 625 16.71 4.95 40.18
N ASP A 626 15.93 5.72 40.94
CA ASP A 626 14.73 5.23 41.63
C ASP A 626 13.49 5.87 40.98
N THR A 627 12.80 5.13 40.18
CA THR A 627 11.58 5.60 39.49
C THR A 627 10.35 5.62 40.40
N THR A 628 10.43 5.09 41.62
CA THR A 628 9.29 5.06 42.53
C THR A 628 9.16 6.34 43.38
N THR A 629 10.18 7.19 43.38
CA THR A 629 10.24 8.40 44.17
C THR A 629 10.54 9.62 43.29
N PRO A 630 9.66 10.64 43.23
CA PRO A 630 9.94 11.85 42.44
C PRO A 630 11.15 12.60 43.01
N ASP A 631 12.22 12.68 42.27
CA ASP A 631 13.46 13.42 42.55
C ASP A 631 14.33 13.45 41.28
N SER A 632 15.51 14.05 41.40
CA SER A 632 16.53 14.10 40.35
C SER A 632 17.60 13.03 40.60
N TYR A 633 17.79 12.15 39.61
CA TYR A 633 18.69 11.01 39.75
C TYR A 633 19.83 11.08 38.71
N PRO A 634 21.08 10.72 39.10
CA PRO A 634 22.16 10.62 38.16
C PRO A 634 22.04 9.32 37.36
N VAL A 635 22.27 9.43 36.04
CA VAL A 635 22.38 8.30 35.12
C VAL A 635 23.66 8.50 34.29
N THR A 636 24.49 7.50 34.21
CA THR A 636 25.70 7.54 33.39
C THR A 636 25.44 6.86 32.05
N LEU A 637 25.46 7.61 30.96
CA LEU A 637 25.40 7.08 29.60
C LEU A 637 26.81 6.76 29.12
N THR A 638 27.01 5.55 28.59
CA THR A 638 28.31 5.10 28.10
C THR A 638 28.18 4.57 26.69
N VAL A 639 29.03 5.02 25.78
CA VAL A 639 29.19 4.47 24.44
C VAL A 639 30.56 3.78 24.31
N GLN A 640 30.58 2.62 23.67
CA GLN A 640 31.79 1.91 23.32
C GLN A 640 31.91 1.73 21.81
N ASP A 641 33.04 2.12 21.22
CA ASP A 641 33.30 1.82 19.82
C ASP A 641 33.65 0.35 19.60
N TYR A 642 33.81 -0.07 18.36
CA TYR A 642 34.14 -1.46 18.02
C TYR A 642 35.62 -1.83 18.31
N ALA A 643 36.50 -0.83 18.51
CA ALA A 643 37.87 -1.04 18.93
C ALA A 643 38.02 -1.16 20.47
N GLY A 644 36.90 -0.96 21.21
CA GLY A 644 36.87 -1.09 22.67
C GLY A 644 37.08 0.21 23.44
N ASN A 645 37.25 1.37 22.77
CA ASN A 645 37.37 2.64 23.45
C ASN A 645 35.99 3.09 23.94
N THR A 646 35.97 3.78 25.09
CA THR A 646 34.73 4.19 25.75
C THR A 646 34.70 5.69 26.04
N THR A 647 33.50 6.25 25.98
CA THR A 647 33.20 7.59 26.49
C THR A 647 31.92 7.54 27.34
N SER A 648 31.94 8.19 28.48
CA SER A 648 30.80 8.26 29.39
C SER A 648 30.43 9.71 29.68
N VAL A 649 29.13 9.97 29.82
CA VAL A 649 28.56 11.26 30.17
C VAL A 649 27.53 11.06 31.27
N ASP A 650 27.66 11.82 32.36
CA ASP A 650 26.67 11.83 33.42
C ASP A 650 25.55 12.82 33.09
N ILE A 651 24.33 12.36 33.17
CA ILE A 651 23.12 13.17 33.05
C ILE A 651 22.32 13.14 34.33
N THR A 652 21.47 14.13 34.52
CA THR A 652 20.50 14.13 35.59
C THR A 652 19.11 13.95 35.01
N VAL A 653 18.42 12.93 35.46
CA VAL A 653 17.08 12.56 35.01
C VAL A 653 16.08 12.92 36.10
N GLU A 654 15.04 13.66 35.77
CA GLU A 654 13.97 13.99 36.68
C GLU A 654 12.89 12.91 36.67
N VAL A 655 12.56 12.37 37.84
CA VAL A 655 11.38 11.51 38.00
C VAL A 655 10.24 12.38 38.51
N THR A 656 9.11 12.40 37.81
CA THR A 656 7.96 13.25 38.09
C THR A 656 6.75 12.42 38.50
N ALA A 657 5.93 12.98 39.40
CA ALA A 657 4.70 12.31 39.87
C ALA A 657 3.61 12.20 38.79
N GLU A 658 3.74 12.94 37.71
CA GLU A 658 2.92 12.88 36.47
C GLU A 658 3.73 13.41 35.30
#